data_97b6b202acdab41652d27ba3cb67bc36
#
_entry.id   97b6b202acdab41652d27ba3cb67bc36
#
_cell.length_a   1.000
_cell.length_b   1.000
_cell.length_c   1.000
_cell.angle_alpha   90.00
_cell.angle_beta   90.00
_cell.angle_gamma   90.00
#
_symmetry.space_group_name_H-M   'P 1'
#
loop_
_entity.id
_entity.type
_entity.pdbx_description
1 polymer ?
#
loop_
_entity_poly.entity_id
_entity_poly.type
_entity_poly.pdbx_seq_one_letter_code
_entity_poly.pdbx_strand_id
1 'polypeptide(L)'
;MKKNKTQVPMFKGLGLVLTLSILGCTSTTESTSNFISGTPEESTFAPRQIEFLDRGLVAVPAAKGVLVSWRKFNEDAANLRFDLYRDGQKITKKAIANKTNFLDELGAVGASYELRQADQVLATTHAWDKPYFTIPITPPADDVTPDGQTYSYTANDASVGDMDGDGRYEIILKWDPTNSKDNSQGSYTGKVFVDAYTLEGKQLWRIDLGNNIRAGAHYTQFMVYDFDGDGRAEIAMKTADGTIDGQGKVIGDAKANWVSNGGEVEVRDRTGSVVAPNGKLMGQLKGRVLTGPEYFSVFDGRTGRVLDTVPYIPQRAPNKDNPTTDEMKALWGDGYGNRSERYLASVAYLDGTRPSAIMARGYYGRTVVAAYDFRAGKISTRWVFDSSAPNMPENFGGQGNHQMSVADIDNDGKDEIIYGAMAIDDNGAPKWTTDLGHGDAMHVSDLDPTHPGLEKFGVHEEIPGNGGHGSALLGLTDGKILWTKHAEKDTGRGVAIDIDPRHLGAETWASNSGELYNIKGEVIASVRPRQMNFAVWWDGDLLREILDGSTVSKWDWNENKTNPLMVAEDTSSNNGTKSTPALSADILGDWREEVILRAKDNKSLRIYSTNIPTEYGLTTLMQDTQYRVAIAWQNTAYNQPPHPSFYLGDKMKAPMKPKLKIVKAQ
;
A
#
# COMPACT_ATOMS: atom_id res chain seq x y z
N MET A 1 -43.38 -54.06 15.96
CA MET A 1 -44.57 -54.19 16.79
C MET A 1 -45.19 -52.82 17.04
N LYS A 2 -46.46 -52.73 16.65
CA LYS A 2 -47.53 -51.77 16.98
C LYS A 2 -47.30 -50.27 16.82
N LYS A 3 -47.98 -49.78 15.79
CA LYS A 3 -48.51 -48.43 15.56
C LYS A 3 -49.46 -48.01 16.69
N ASN A 4 -49.51 -46.70 16.98
CA ASN A 4 -50.76 -46.07 17.38
C ASN A 4 -50.86 -44.66 16.78
N LYS A 5 -51.93 -44.50 15.99
CA LYS A 5 -52.47 -43.24 15.49
C LYS A 5 -53.37 -42.66 16.59
N THR A 6 -53.41 -41.36 16.76
CA THR A 6 -54.56 -40.70 17.37
C THR A 6 -54.93 -39.44 16.56
N GLN A 7 -56.24 -39.35 16.33
CA GLN A 7 -56.94 -38.42 15.45
C GLN A 7 -57.15 -37.04 16.06
N VAL A 8 -57.32 -36.07 15.17
CA VAL A 8 -57.78 -34.69 15.36
C VAL A 8 -59.33 -34.70 15.56
N PRO A 9 -59.90 -33.76 16.30
CA PRO A 9 -61.24 -33.29 16.03
C PRO A 9 -61.28 -31.87 15.47
N MET A 10 -62.04 -31.74 14.41
CA MET A 10 -62.52 -30.53 13.75
C MET A 10 -63.54 -29.82 14.65
N PHE A 11 -63.42 -28.48 14.81
CA PHE A 11 -64.56 -27.63 15.22
C PHE A 11 -64.81 -26.56 14.16
N LYS A 12 -66.03 -26.54 13.69
CA LYS A 12 -66.63 -25.51 12.84
C LYS A 12 -67.19 -24.37 13.68
N GLY A 13 -67.03 -23.16 13.17
CA GLY A 13 -68.10 -22.22 13.36
C GLY A 13 -67.74 -20.80 13.75
N LEU A 14 -68.18 -19.97 12.93
CA LEU A 14 -68.84 -18.67 13.03
C LEU A 14 -67.95 -17.48 12.66
N GLY A 15 -68.34 -16.87 11.53
CA GLY A 15 -67.76 -15.61 11.07
C GLY A 15 -68.27 -14.43 11.88
N LEU A 16 -67.35 -13.50 12.14
CA LEU A 16 -67.67 -12.14 12.55
C LEU A 16 -66.88 -11.22 11.60
N VAL A 17 -67.63 -10.50 10.76
CA VAL A 17 -67.08 -9.48 9.89
C VAL A 17 -66.81 -8.24 10.73
N LEU A 18 -65.54 -7.94 10.99
CA LEU A 18 -65.12 -6.65 11.51
C LEU A 18 -64.50 -5.85 10.36
N THR A 19 -65.19 -4.80 9.98
CA THR A 19 -64.63 -3.75 9.10
C THR A 19 -63.51 -3.00 9.82
N LEU A 20 -62.25 -3.27 9.47
CA LEU A 20 -61.10 -2.50 9.91
C LEU A 20 -60.90 -1.33 8.93
N SER A 21 -61.10 -0.14 9.42
CA SER A 21 -60.71 1.08 8.76
C SER A 21 -59.20 1.14 8.71
N ILE A 22 -58.63 1.05 7.52
CA ILE A 22 -57.18 1.25 7.29
C ILE A 22 -56.92 2.77 7.40
N LEU A 23 -56.45 3.23 8.55
CA LEU A 23 -55.69 4.49 8.62
C LEU A 23 -54.35 4.23 7.94
N GLY A 24 -54.17 4.80 6.78
CA GLY A 24 -52.87 4.82 6.10
C GLY A 24 -51.90 5.65 6.92
N CYS A 25 -51.02 5.00 7.70
CA CYS A 25 -49.75 5.57 8.07
C CYS A 25 -48.87 5.59 6.83
N THR A 26 -48.82 6.72 6.14
CA THR A 26 -47.69 7.05 5.28
C THR A 26 -46.49 7.19 6.18
N SER A 27 -45.68 6.16 6.33
CA SER A 27 -44.32 6.27 6.77
C SER A 27 -43.58 7.07 5.69
N THR A 28 -43.45 8.36 5.88
CA THR A 28 -42.38 9.13 5.26
C THR A 28 -41.10 8.55 5.82
N THR A 29 -40.47 7.64 5.09
CA THR A 29 -39.05 7.39 5.23
C THR A 29 -38.37 8.72 4.90
N GLU A 30 -38.07 9.52 5.94
CA GLU A 30 -37.04 10.54 5.82
C GLU A 30 -35.80 9.78 5.36
N SER A 31 -35.43 10.01 4.11
CA SER A 31 -34.08 9.69 3.66
C SER A 31 -33.17 10.58 4.51
N THR A 32 -32.59 10.02 5.56
CA THR A 32 -31.45 10.64 6.22
C THR A 32 -30.41 10.79 5.12
N SER A 33 -30.24 12.02 4.64
CA SER A 33 -29.19 12.36 3.71
C SER A 33 -27.86 12.00 4.39
N ASN A 34 -27.14 11.05 3.82
CA ASN A 34 -25.79 10.67 4.23
C ASN A 34 -24.84 11.82 3.87
N PHE A 35 -24.84 12.89 4.65
CA PHE A 35 -23.93 14.01 4.49
C PHE A 35 -22.79 13.87 5.50
N ILE A 36 -21.56 13.95 5.00
CA ILE A 36 -20.38 14.16 5.83
C ILE A 36 -20.60 15.48 6.59
N SER A 37 -20.45 15.44 7.89
CA SER A 37 -20.76 16.58 8.75
C SER A 37 -19.64 17.63 8.72
N GLY A 38 -20.01 18.89 8.74
CA GLY A 38 -19.08 20.02 8.82
C GLY A 38 -18.72 20.63 7.47
N THR A 39 -18.10 21.80 7.51
CA THR A 39 -17.51 22.47 6.36
C THR A 39 -16.01 22.23 6.41
N PRO A 40 -15.35 21.80 5.31
CA PRO A 40 -13.91 21.64 5.29
C PRO A 40 -13.19 22.94 5.65
N GLU A 41 -12.25 22.86 6.58
CA GLU A 41 -11.30 23.95 6.82
C GLU A 41 -10.17 23.88 5.78
N GLU A 42 -9.60 25.03 5.41
CA GLU A 42 -8.44 25.07 4.54
C GLU A 42 -7.15 24.95 5.37
N SER A 43 -6.21 24.14 4.91
CA SER A 43 -4.88 24.06 5.48
C SER A 43 -4.20 25.43 5.50
N THR A 44 -3.46 25.73 6.56
CA THR A 44 -2.64 26.97 6.67
C THR A 44 -1.22 26.80 6.11
N PHE A 45 -0.79 25.56 5.84
CA PHE A 45 0.56 25.24 5.39
C PHE A 45 0.86 25.71 3.96
N ALA A 46 2.14 25.62 3.58
CA ALA A 46 2.56 25.86 2.20
C ALA A 46 1.94 24.80 1.25
N PRO A 47 1.65 25.14 -0.02
CA PRO A 47 1.08 24.18 -0.95
C PRO A 47 2.08 23.09 -1.30
N ARG A 48 1.66 21.82 -1.11
CA ARG A 48 2.44 20.64 -1.52
C ARG A 48 2.30 20.42 -3.01
N GLN A 49 3.41 20.14 -3.68
CA GLN A 49 3.45 19.84 -5.09
C GLN A 49 2.91 18.43 -5.36
N ILE A 50 2.00 18.31 -6.32
CA ILE A 50 1.40 17.01 -6.72
C ILE A 50 1.16 17.02 -8.24
N GLU A 51 1.16 15.84 -8.85
CA GLU A 51 0.87 15.65 -10.27
C GLU A 51 -0.57 16.07 -10.63
N PHE A 52 -0.75 16.47 -11.88
CA PHE A 52 -2.06 16.64 -12.49
C PHE A 52 -2.70 15.28 -12.75
N LEU A 53 -4.02 15.16 -12.53
CA LEU A 53 -4.79 13.98 -12.89
C LEU A 53 -5.97 14.36 -13.77
N ASP A 54 -6.33 13.47 -14.69
CA ASP A 54 -7.59 13.53 -15.41
C ASP A 54 -8.78 13.12 -14.54
N ARG A 55 -10.03 13.12 -15.08
CA ARG A 55 -11.22 12.72 -14.32
C ARG A 55 -11.30 11.23 -13.99
N GLY A 56 -10.43 10.39 -14.49
CA GLY A 56 -10.42 8.96 -14.22
C GLY A 56 -11.74 8.27 -14.55
N LEU A 57 -12.49 8.75 -15.55
CA LEU A 57 -13.82 8.23 -15.89
C LEU A 57 -13.75 6.75 -16.23
N VAL A 58 -14.50 5.93 -15.49
CA VAL A 58 -14.60 4.49 -15.68
C VAL A 58 -16.07 4.04 -15.73
N ALA A 59 -16.34 2.98 -16.47
CA ALA A 59 -17.67 2.39 -16.63
C ALA A 59 -17.61 0.87 -16.46
N VAL A 60 -18.08 0.37 -15.31
CA VAL A 60 -17.94 -1.02 -14.87
C VAL A 60 -19.28 -1.74 -14.94
N PRO A 61 -19.37 -2.96 -15.53
CA PRO A 61 -20.59 -3.75 -15.53
C PRO A 61 -21.07 -4.03 -14.10
N ALA A 62 -22.32 -3.72 -13.82
CA ALA A 62 -22.98 -3.96 -12.53
C ALA A 62 -23.97 -5.10 -12.64
N ALA A 63 -24.57 -5.52 -11.51
CA ALA A 63 -25.62 -6.53 -11.49
C ALA A 63 -26.82 -6.15 -12.40
N LYS A 64 -27.06 -4.84 -12.56
CA LYS A 64 -28.04 -4.28 -13.50
C LYS A 64 -27.41 -3.06 -14.16
N GLY A 65 -27.13 -3.12 -15.46
CA GLY A 65 -26.56 -2.03 -16.22
C GLY A 65 -25.06 -1.80 -15.99
N VAL A 66 -24.65 -0.54 -15.91
CA VAL A 66 -23.27 -0.11 -15.82
C VAL A 66 -23.14 0.97 -14.74
N LEU A 67 -22.20 0.80 -13.82
CA LEU A 67 -21.79 1.88 -12.91
C LEU A 67 -20.74 2.74 -13.61
N VAL A 68 -21.00 4.04 -13.69
CA VAL A 68 -20.07 5.04 -14.22
C VAL A 68 -19.58 5.89 -13.05
N SER A 69 -18.27 6.01 -12.87
CA SER A 69 -17.68 6.80 -11.77
C SER A 69 -16.50 7.65 -12.27
N TRP A 70 -16.18 8.72 -11.53
CA TRP A 70 -15.15 9.70 -11.89
C TRP A 70 -14.60 10.43 -10.67
N ARG A 71 -13.39 11.01 -10.79
CA ARG A 71 -12.74 11.75 -9.70
C ARG A 71 -13.42 13.10 -9.40
N LYS A 72 -13.48 13.43 -8.13
CA LYS A 72 -13.70 14.77 -7.61
C LYS A 72 -12.36 15.33 -7.12
N PHE A 73 -12.10 16.61 -7.41
CA PHE A 73 -10.86 17.27 -7.01
C PHE A 73 -11.08 18.34 -5.94
N ASN A 74 -10.04 18.64 -5.18
CA ASN A 74 -10.04 19.73 -4.20
C ASN A 74 -10.32 21.10 -4.84
N GLU A 75 -9.91 21.30 -6.09
CA GLU A 75 -10.08 22.53 -6.86
C GLU A 75 -11.49 22.65 -7.46
N ASP A 76 -12.29 21.61 -7.40
CA ASP A 76 -13.65 21.63 -7.94
C ASP A 76 -14.52 22.65 -7.19
N ALA A 77 -15.18 23.52 -7.93
CA ALA A 77 -16.09 24.50 -7.35
C ALA A 77 -17.23 23.79 -6.62
N ALA A 78 -17.63 24.31 -5.47
CA ALA A 78 -18.71 23.73 -4.66
C ALA A 78 -20.05 23.57 -5.41
N ASN A 79 -20.27 24.37 -6.44
CA ASN A 79 -21.44 24.30 -7.30
C ASN A 79 -21.23 23.49 -8.58
N LEU A 80 -20.11 22.79 -8.74
CA LEU A 80 -19.84 21.94 -9.89
C LEU A 80 -20.94 20.87 -10.04
N ARG A 81 -21.38 20.66 -11.27
CA ARG A 81 -22.43 19.70 -11.63
C ARG A 81 -21.98 18.92 -12.86
N PHE A 82 -22.30 17.63 -12.86
CA PHE A 82 -21.92 16.72 -13.93
C PHE A 82 -23.16 16.18 -14.64
N ASP A 83 -23.09 16.10 -15.94
CA ASP A 83 -24.03 15.37 -16.80
C ASP A 83 -23.36 14.20 -17.47
N LEU A 84 -24.06 13.07 -17.55
CA LEU A 84 -23.61 11.90 -18.27
C LEU A 84 -24.39 11.71 -19.56
N TYR A 85 -23.65 11.33 -20.59
CA TYR A 85 -24.18 10.93 -21.90
C TYR A 85 -23.75 9.49 -22.18
N ARG A 86 -24.67 8.70 -22.75
CA ARG A 86 -24.41 7.39 -23.30
C ARG A 86 -24.70 7.40 -24.77
N ASP A 87 -23.72 6.99 -25.60
CA ASP A 87 -23.85 6.94 -27.07
C ASP A 87 -24.36 8.27 -27.66
N GLY A 88 -23.85 9.39 -27.12
CA GLY A 88 -24.22 10.75 -27.53
C GLY A 88 -25.55 11.28 -26.96
N GLN A 89 -26.29 10.48 -26.20
CA GLN A 89 -27.58 10.88 -25.59
C GLN A 89 -27.43 11.13 -24.09
N LYS A 90 -27.94 12.29 -23.62
CA LYS A 90 -27.95 12.63 -22.18
C LYS A 90 -28.81 11.62 -21.41
N ILE A 91 -28.26 10.97 -20.39
CA ILE A 91 -28.95 10.02 -19.54
C ILE A 91 -29.30 10.57 -18.15
N THR A 92 -28.65 11.61 -17.68
CA THR A 92 -28.97 12.28 -16.41
C THR A 92 -30.17 13.20 -16.55
N LYS A 93 -31.22 12.96 -15.76
CA LYS A 93 -32.41 13.85 -15.71
C LYS A 93 -32.12 15.18 -15.02
N LYS A 94 -31.26 15.13 -14.01
CA LYS A 94 -30.71 16.28 -13.28
C LYS A 94 -29.21 16.11 -13.19
N ALA A 95 -28.45 17.21 -13.32
CA ALA A 95 -27.03 17.17 -13.17
C ALA A 95 -26.62 16.70 -11.75
N ILE A 96 -25.63 15.84 -11.68
CA ILE A 96 -25.14 15.21 -10.44
C ILE A 96 -24.25 16.20 -9.69
N ALA A 97 -24.43 16.32 -8.39
CA ALA A 97 -23.77 17.31 -7.55
C ALA A 97 -22.91 16.72 -6.42
N ASN A 98 -23.48 15.83 -5.64
CA ASN A 98 -22.95 15.46 -4.32
C ASN A 98 -22.15 14.16 -4.32
N LYS A 99 -22.14 13.46 -5.43
CA LYS A 99 -21.42 12.21 -5.64
C LYS A 99 -20.81 12.17 -7.03
N THR A 100 -19.90 11.27 -7.24
CA THR A 100 -19.16 11.11 -8.50
C THR A 100 -19.33 9.72 -9.10
N ASN A 101 -20.56 9.20 -8.97
CA ASN A 101 -20.95 7.95 -9.63
C ASN A 101 -22.42 7.98 -10.05
N PHE A 102 -22.76 7.14 -11.03
CA PHE A 102 -24.10 6.99 -11.56
C PHE A 102 -24.33 5.56 -12.08
N LEU A 103 -25.35 4.90 -11.55
CA LEU A 103 -25.77 3.59 -12.08
C LEU A 103 -26.71 3.80 -13.27
N ASP A 104 -26.22 3.53 -14.46
CA ASP A 104 -27.03 3.48 -15.69
C ASP A 104 -27.64 2.08 -15.83
N GLU A 105 -28.85 1.90 -15.34
CA GLU A 105 -29.58 0.62 -15.37
C GLU A 105 -29.87 0.13 -16.80
N LEU A 106 -29.79 0.98 -17.81
CA LEU A 106 -29.98 0.65 -19.21
C LEU A 106 -28.64 0.56 -19.96
N GLY A 107 -27.53 0.77 -19.27
CA GLY A 107 -26.19 0.65 -19.82
C GLY A 107 -25.86 -0.78 -20.25
N ALA A 108 -25.04 -0.91 -21.27
CA ALA A 108 -24.58 -2.19 -21.79
C ALA A 108 -23.05 -2.18 -21.95
N VAL A 109 -22.47 -3.37 -21.99
CA VAL A 109 -21.06 -3.58 -22.32
C VAL A 109 -20.70 -2.89 -23.64
N GLY A 110 -19.58 -2.17 -23.67
CA GLY A 110 -19.10 -1.46 -24.85
C GLY A 110 -19.81 -0.13 -25.16
N ALA A 111 -20.85 0.26 -24.41
CA ALA A 111 -21.48 1.57 -24.57
C ALA A 111 -20.45 2.69 -24.31
N SER A 112 -20.52 3.76 -25.10
CA SER A 112 -19.67 4.93 -24.92
C SER A 112 -20.28 5.88 -23.90
N TYR A 113 -19.47 6.35 -22.95
CA TYR A 113 -19.88 7.32 -21.95
C TYR A 113 -19.05 8.59 -22.04
N GLU A 114 -19.73 9.73 -21.89
CA GLU A 114 -19.11 11.05 -21.79
C GLU A 114 -19.55 11.72 -20.50
N LEU A 115 -18.58 12.20 -19.74
CA LEU A 115 -18.78 13.10 -18.60
C LEU A 115 -18.71 14.53 -19.07
N ARG A 116 -19.73 15.33 -18.80
CA ARG A 116 -19.77 16.74 -19.22
C ARG A 116 -20.08 17.69 -18.07
N GLN A 117 -19.54 18.89 -18.20
CA GLN A 117 -19.93 20.08 -17.44
C GLN A 117 -20.58 21.06 -18.42
N ALA A 118 -21.90 21.24 -18.35
CA ALA A 118 -22.68 21.92 -19.38
C ALA A 118 -22.37 21.31 -20.77
N ASP A 119 -21.87 22.09 -21.72
CA ASP A 119 -21.52 21.63 -23.06
C ASP A 119 -20.09 21.11 -23.21
N GLN A 120 -19.26 21.27 -22.16
CA GLN A 120 -17.84 20.83 -22.20
C GLN A 120 -17.74 19.35 -21.85
N VAL A 121 -17.13 18.56 -22.73
CA VAL A 121 -16.72 17.19 -22.46
C VAL A 121 -15.47 17.23 -21.56
N LEU A 122 -15.54 16.58 -20.41
CA LEU A 122 -14.44 16.49 -19.45
C LEU A 122 -13.66 15.18 -19.59
N ALA A 123 -14.35 14.09 -19.91
CA ALA A 123 -13.76 12.77 -20.11
C ALA A 123 -14.67 11.86 -20.94
N THR A 124 -14.10 10.85 -21.56
CA THR A 124 -14.82 9.80 -22.31
C THR A 124 -14.27 8.43 -21.95
N THR A 125 -15.15 7.42 -21.94
CA THR A 125 -14.77 6.02 -21.72
C THR A 125 -15.74 5.07 -22.41
N HIS A 126 -15.39 3.78 -22.48
CA HIS A 126 -16.32 2.71 -22.87
C HIS A 126 -16.55 1.77 -21.69
N ALA A 127 -17.77 1.27 -21.58
CA ALA A 127 -18.07 0.26 -20.59
C ALA A 127 -17.21 -0.99 -20.80
N TRP A 128 -16.57 -1.45 -19.73
CA TRP A 128 -15.78 -2.66 -19.74
C TRP A 128 -16.62 -3.88 -20.13
N ASP A 129 -15.98 -4.91 -20.68
CA ASP A 129 -16.63 -6.17 -21.04
C ASP A 129 -16.74 -7.15 -19.85
N LYS A 130 -15.99 -6.89 -18.77
CA LYS A 130 -15.91 -7.69 -17.54
C LYS A 130 -15.88 -6.78 -16.32
N PRO A 131 -16.11 -7.32 -15.10
CA PRO A 131 -16.00 -6.53 -13.87
C PRO A 131 -14.55 -6.19 -13.51
N TYR A 132 -13.65 -6.24 -14.47
CA TYR A 132 -12.24 -5.84 -14.38
C TYR A 132 -11.69 -5.43 -15.73
N PHE A 133 -10.68 -4.58 -15.70
CA PHE A 133 -9.89 -4.23 -16.87
C PHE A 133 -8.65 -5.13 -16.96
N THR A 134 -8.31 -5.58 -18.18
CA THR A 134 -7.16 -6.48 -18.40
C THR A 134 -6.01 -5.71 -19.05
N ILE A 135 -4.84 -5.75 -18.41
CA ILE A 135 -3.59 -5.19 -18.91
C ILE A 135 -2.68 -6.34 -19.34
N PRO A 136 -2.48 -6.59 -20.62
CA PRO A 136 -1.52 -7.58 -21.09
C PRO A 136 -0.09 -7.22 -20.62
N ILE A 137 0.64 -8.22 -20.14
CA ILE A 137 2.03 -8.09 -19.71
C ILE A 137 2.89 -9.21 -20.32
N THR A 138 4.19 -8.95 -20.49
CA THR A 138 5.13 -9.90 -21.10
C THR A 138 6.20 -10.31 -20.08
N PRO A 139 6.13 -11.52 -19.51
CA PRO A 139 7.15 -12.01 -18.59
C PRO A 139 8.56 -11.99 -19.24
N PRO A 140 9.62 -11.74 -18.46
CA PRO A 140 10.98 -12.01 -18.90
C PRO A 140 11.16 -13.50 -19.27
N ALA A 141 12.12 -13.80 -20.13
CA ALA A 141 12.44 -15.17 -20.48
C ALA A 141 12.95 -15.97 -19.27
N ASP A 142 12.61 -17.25 -19.23
CA ASP A 142 13.18 -18.18 -18.26
C ASP A 142 14.71 -18.22 -18.36
N ASP A 143 15.39 -18.47 -17.25
CA ASP A 143 16.85 -18.51 -17.19
C ASP A 143 17.33 -19.58 -16.19
N VAL A 144 18.64 -19.73 -16.05
CA VAL A 144 19.28 -20.76 -15.22
C VAL A 144 20.33 -20.15 -14.31
N THR A 145 20.31 -20.48 -13.03
CA THR A 145 21.34 -20.08 -12.07
C THR A 145 22.70 -20.73 -12.36
N PRO A 146 23.83 -20.20 -11.83
CA PRO A 146 25.16 -20.81 -12.00
C PRO A 146 25.26 -22.24 -11.54
N ASP A 147 24.39 -22.72 -10.63
CA ASP A 147 24.35 -24.11 -10.18
C ASP A 147 23.29 -24.97 -10.88
N GLY A 148 22.73 -24.49 -11.98
CA GLY A 148 21.86 -25.26 -12.88
C GLY A 148 20.38 -25.28 -12.49
N GLN A 149 19.93 -24.46 -11.52
CA GLN A 149 18.51 -24.33 -11.20
C GLN A 149 17.82 -23.45 -12.24
N THR A 150 16.84 -23.99 -12.96
CA THR A 150 15.96 -23.21 -13.83
C THR A 150 14.98 -22.39 -13.01
N TYR A 151 14.65 -21.17 -13.46
CA TYR A 151 13.64 -20.31 -12.88
C TYR A 151 12.89 -19.54 -13.97
N SER A 152 11.67 -19.20 -13.66
CA SER A 152 10.81 -18.31 -14.44
C SER A 152 10.50 -17.04 -13.63
N TYR A 153 9.58 -16.23 -14.13
CA TYR A 153 9.21 -14.96 -13.48
C TYR A 153 7.75 -14.92 -13.11
N THR A 154 7.46 -14.16 -12.06
CA THR A 154 6.11 -13.88 -11.58
C THR A 154 5.91 -12.37 -11.56
N ALA A 155 4.83 -11.85 -12.15
CA ALA A 155 4.40 -10.48 -11.92
C ALA A 155 4.18 -10.31 -10.41
N ASN A 156 4.85 -9.33 -9.83
CA ASN A 156 4.87 -9.13 -8.37
C ASN A 156 4.28 -7.76 -8.02
N ASP A 157 4.93 -6.99 -7.19
CA ASP A 157 4.44 -5.70 -6.72
C ASP A 157 4.47 -4.66 -7.81
N ALA A 158 3.49 -3.76 -7.79
CA ALA A 158 3.38 -2.65 -8.70
C ALA A 158 3.29 -1.31 -7.97
N SER A 159 3.50 -0.23 -8.69
CA SER A 159 3.16 1.14 -8.32
C SER A 159 2.65 1.87 -9.56
N VAL A 160 2.15 3.08 -9.40
CA VAL A 160 1.63 3.91 -10.48
C VAL A 160 2.21 5.32 -10.44
N GLY A 161 2.34 5.92 -11.62
CA GLY A 161 2.68 7.33 -11.81
C GLY A 161 2.30 7.76 -13.22
N ASP A 162 2.06 9.05 -13.40
CA ASP A 162 1.87 9.66 -14.71
C ASP A 162 3.24 9.85 -15.37
N MET A 163 3.61 8.93 -16.29
CA MET A 163 4.94 8.90 -16.90
C MET A 163 5.08 9.86 -18.08
N ASP A 164 3.99 10.17 -18.76
CA ASP A 164 4.03 11.03 -19.96
C ASP A 164 3.37 12.40 -19.77
N GLY A 165 2.71 12.60 -18.63
CA GLY A 165 2.13 13.89 -18.22
C GLY A 165 0.73 14.14 -18.78
N ASP A 166 0.01 13.08 -19.18
CA ASP A 166 -1.35 13.19 -19.72
C ASP A 166 -2.44 13.19 -18.63
N GLY A 167 -2.07 12.94 -17.36
CA GLY A 167 -2.95 12.87 -16.21
C GLY A 167 -3.52 11.47 -15.94
N ARG A 168 -3.08 10.46 -16.69
CA ARG A 168 -3.42 9.05 -16.50
C ARG A 168 -2.21 8.31 -15.95
N TYR A 169 -2.45 7.30 -15.14
CA TYR A 169 -1.37 6.52 -14.59
C TYR A 169 -0.91 5.42 -15.52
N GLU A 170 0.42 5.26 -15.64
CA GLU A 170 1.07 4.04 -16.08
C GLU A 170 1.39 3.14 -14.90
N ILE A 171 1.57 1.85 -15.18
CA ILE A 171 1.90 0.83 -14.19
C ILE A 171 3.37 0.49 -14.25
N ILE A 172 4.04 0.60 -13.11
CA ILE A 172 5.41 0.12 -12.89
C ILE A 172 5.32 -1.22 -12.18
N LEU A 173 5.82 -2.27 -12.83
CA LEU A 173 5.70 -3.67 -12.39
C LEU A 173 7.08 -4.27 -12.12
N LYS A 174 7.27 -4.82 -10.92
CA LYS A 174 8.41 -5.66 -10.58
C LYS A 174 8.15 -7.10 -11.01
N TRP A 175 9.12 -7.70 -11.68
CA TRP A 175 9.16 -9.13 -11.98
C TRP A 175 10.06 -9.84 -10.96
N ASP A 176 9.49 -10.73 -10.17
CA ASP A 176 10.20 -11.53 -9.17
C ASP A 176 10.51 -12.93 -9.73
N PRO A 177 11.78 -13.38 -9.68
CA PRO A 177 12.10 -14.74 -10.13
C PRO A 177 11.53 -15.77 -9.15
N THR A 178 11.05 -16.89 -9.67
CA THR A 178 10.39 -17.96 -8.86
C THR A 178 11.32 -18.61 -7.83
N ASN A 179 12.61 -18.33 -7.89
CA ASN A 179 13.63 -18.79 -6.94
C ASN A 179 14.12 -17.67 -6.00
N SER A 180 13.38 -16.59 -5.85
CA SER A 180 13.67 -15.50 -4.89
C SER A 180 13.81 -16.04 -3.46
N LYS A 181 14.58 -15.36 -2.61
CA LYS A 181 14.94 -15.82 -1.26
C LYS A 181 14.75 -14.72 -0.22
N ASP A 182 14.33 -15.12 0.97
CA ASP A 182 14.47 -14.27 2.15
C ASP A 182 15.95 -14.04 2.49
N ASN A 183 16.23 -12.97 3.22
CA ASN A 183 17.59 -12.59 3.64
C ASN A 183 18.25 -13.61 4.56
N SER A 184 17.47 -14.39 5.31
CA SER A 184 17.99 -15.47 6.15
C SER A 184 18.49 -16.67 5.35
N GLN A 185 17.98 -16.87 4.10
CA GLN A 185 18.26 -18.04 3.27
C GLN A 185 19.47 -17.81 2.35
N GLY A 186 20.32 -18.83 2.17
CA GLY A 186 21.36 -18.89 1.14
C GLY A 186 20.81 -19.32 -0.23
N SER A 187 21.71 -19.55 -1.20
CA SER A 187 21.49 -19.96 -2.58
C SER A 187 21.32 -18.81 -3.57
N TYR A 188 21.53 -19.11 -4.84
CA TYR A 188 21.35 -18.13 -5.93
C TYR A 188 19.88 -17.75 -6.10
N THR A 189 19.66 -16.54 -6.63
CA THR A 189 18.37 -16.06 -7.13
C THR A 189 18.52 -15.65 -8.60
N GLY A 190 17.42 -15.60 -9.32
CA GLY A 190 17.37 -14.96 -10.62
C GLY A 190 17.52 -13.43 -10.48
N LYS A 191 17.64 -12.76 -11.61
CA LYS A 191 17.63 -11.30 -11.70
C LYS A 191 16.26 -10.75 -11.38
N VAL A 192 16.18 -9.47 -11.03
CA VAL A 192 14.93 -8.73 -10.91
C VAL A 192 14.82 -7.78 -12.10
N PHE A 193 13.61 -7.69 -12.69
CA PHE A 193 13.30 -6.71 -13.70
C PHE A 193 12.21 -5.76 -13.20
N VAL A 194 12.24 -4.52 -13.71
CA VAL A 194 11.19 -3.52 -13.51
C VAL A 194 10.75 -3.03 -14.87
N ASP A 195 9.45 -3.14 -15.13
CA ASP A 195 8.82 -2.75 -16.38
C ASP A 195 7.86 -1.57 -16.20
N ALA A 196 7.65 -0.78 -17.22
CA ALA A 196 6.53 0.14 -17.33
C ALA A 196 5.56 -0.28 -18.43
N TYR A 197 4.25 -0.17 -18.13
CA TYR A 197 3.16 -0.47 -19.05
C TYR A 197 2.13 0.64 -19.04
N THR A 198 1.60 1.01 -20.22
CA THR A 198 0.35 1.76 -20.28
C THR A 198 -0.82 0.88 -19.81
N LEU A 199 -1.96 1.48 -19.49
CA LEU A 199 -3.16 0.71 -19.13
C LEU A 199 -3.63 -0.20 -20.27
N GLU A 200 -3.36 0.14 -21.52
CA GLU A 200 -3.67 -0.70 -22.69
C GLU A 200 -2.69 -1.88 -22.87
N GLY A 201 -1.67 -1.99 -21.99
CA GLY A 201 -0.70 -3.09 -21.99
C GLY A 201 0.48 -2.91 -22.95
N LYS A 202 0.72 -1.69 -23.44
CA LYS A 202 1.94 -1.39 -24.18
C LYS A 202 3.10 -1.29 -23.19
N GLN A 203 4.09 -2.17 -23.31
CA GLN A 203 5.34 -2.05 -22.59
C GLN A 203 6.13 -0.83 -23.08
N LEU A 204 6.46 0.09 -22.18
CA LEU A 204 7.24 1.29 -22.50
C LEU A 204 8.74 1.00 -22.45
N TRP A 205 9.19 0.32 -21.40
CA TRP A 205 10.58 -0.05 -21.19
C TRP A 205 10.69 -1.20 -20.18
N ARG A 206 11.91 -1.76 -20.08
CA ARG A 206 12.34 -2.73 -19.06
C ARG A 206 13.70 -2.36 -18.54
N ILE A 207 13.87 -2.31 -17.22
CA ILE A 207 15.14 -2.17 -16.51
C ILE A 207 15.55 -3.56 -16.01
N ASP A 208 16.79 -4.00 -16.31
CA ASP A 208 17.39 -5.23 -15.77
C ASP A 208 18.30 -4.83 -14.58
N LEU A 209 17.96 -5.22 -13.37
CA LEU A 209 18.75 -4.89 -12.18
C LEU A 209 20.09 -5.66 -12.11
N GLY A 210 20.28 -6.64 -12.99
CA GLY A 210 21.53 -7.41 -13.09
C GLY A 210 21.70 -8.45 -11.99
N ASN A 211 22.86 -9.13 -12.01
CA ASN A 211 23.18 -10.20 -11.07
C ASN A 211 23.55 -9.69 -9.66
N ASN A 212 23.99 -8.44 -9.54
CA ASN A 212 24.49 -7.86 -8.32
C ASN A 212 23.38 -7.26 -7.41
N ILE A 213 22.11 -7.47 -7.80
CA ILE A 213 20.93 -7.26 -6.96
C ILE A 213 20.30 -8.63 -6.72
N ARG A 214 20.23 -9.07 -5.47
CA ARG A 214 19.59 -10.33 -5.08
C ARG A 214 18.08 -10.18 -5.07
N ALA A 215 17.32 -11.22 -5.43
CA ALA A 215 15.87 -11.19 -5.44
C ALA A 215 15.26 -11.66 -4.11
N GLY A 216 14.20 -10.97 -3.69
CA GLY A 216 13.39 -11.26 -2.50
C GLY A 216 12.72 -10.00 -1.96
N ALA A 217 11.77 -10.12 -1.06
CA ALA A 217 10.92 -9.05 -0.59
C ALA A 217 11.68 -7.83 0.01
N HIS A 218 12.89 -8.03 0.52
CA HIS A 218 13.65 -7.00 1.22
C HIS A 218 14.78 -6.35 0.40
N TYR A 219 14.98 -6.76 -0.87
CA TYR A 219 16.15 -6.31 -1.65
C TYR A 219 15.82 -5.21 -2.65
N THR A 220 14.60 -5.18 -3.20
CA THR A 220 14.24 -4.30 -4.31
C THR A 220 12.99 -3.50 -3.97
N GLN A 221 13.19 -2.35 -3.38
CA GLN A 221 12.18 -1.33 -3.17
C GLN A 221 12.33 -0.28 -4.27
N PHE A 222 11.21 0.18 -4.80
CA PHE A 222 11.19 1.26 -5.79
C PHE A 222 10.08 2.25 -5.47
N MET A 223 10.30 3.49 -5.81
CA MET A 223 9.35 4.58 -5.60
C MET A 223 9.02 5.20 -6.94
N VAL A 224 7.75 5.54 -7.14
CA VAL A 224 7.23 6.16 -8.37
C VAL A 224 6.56 7.47 -8.00
N TYR A 225 7.20 8.58 -8.35
CA TYR A 225 6.74 9.92 -7.99
C TYR A 225 7.36 10.99 -8.89
N ASP A 226 6.68 12.14 -9.04
CA ASP A 226 7.27 13.34 -9.67
C ASP A 226 8.22 14.02 -8.67
N PHE A 227 9.50 13.60 -8.66
CA PHE A 227 10.50 14.10 -7.70
C PHE A 227 11.04 15.47 -8.07
N ASP A 228 11.10 15.84 -9.33
CA ASP A 228 11.70 17.12 -9.75
C ASP A 228 10.67 18.20 -10.05
N GLY A 229 9.40 17.84 -10.15
CA GLY A 229 8.28 18.75 -10.33
C GLY A 229 8.08 19.21 -11.76
N ASP A 230 8.34 18.33 -12.71
CA ASP A 230 8.10 18.61 -14.13
C ASP A 230 6.72 18.14 -14.61
N GLY A 231 5.96 17.45 -13.73
CA GLY A 231 4.63 16.89 -14.00
C GLY A 231 4.67 15.49 -14.61
N ARG A 232 5.80 14.80 -14.53
CA ARG A 232 5.99 13.40 -14.91
C ARG A 232 6.67 12.65 -13.78
N ALA A 233 6.27 11.42 -13.56
CA ALA A 233 6.86 10.62 -12.50
C ALA A 233 8.22 10.02 -12.92
N GLU A 234 9.16 10.02 -11.98
CA GLU A 234 10.40 9.25 -12.03
C GLU A 234 10.28 7.95 -11.26
N ILE A 235 11.25 7.05 -11.51
CA ILE A 235 11.45 5.85 -10.70
C ILE A 235 12.77 5.99 -9.93
N ALA A 236 12.69 5.87 -8.61
CA ALA A 236 13.86 5.92 -7.74
C ALA A 236 14.06 4.58 -7.04
N MET A 237 15.28 4.00 -7.10
CA MET A 237 15.57 2.71 -6.49
C MET A 237 17.06 2.45 -6.31
N LYS A 238 17.38 1.41 -5.51
CA LYS A 238 18.72 0.87 -5.36
C LYS A 238 19.15 0.14 -6.63
N THR A 239 20.39 0.40 -7.08
CA THR A 239 21.04 -0.27 -8.21
C THR A 239 22.46 -0.75 -7.83
N ALA A 240 23.11 -1.49 -8.72
CA ALA A 240 24.45 -1.99 -8.55
C ALA A 240 25.18 -2.06 -9.90
N ASP A 241 26.45 -2.46 -9.87
CA ASP A 241 27.21 -2.77 -11.08
C ASP A 241 26.45 -3.75 -11.97
N GLY A 242 26.40 -3.46 -13.29
CA GLY A 242 25.73 -4.30 -14.26
C GLY A 242 24.21 -4.10 -14.36
N THR A 243 23.60 -3.16 -13.63
CA THR A 243 22.22 -2.74 -13.88
C THR A 243 22.12 -2.08 -15.26
N ILE A 244 21.12 -2.46 -16.05
CA ILE A 244 20.89 -1.95 -17.41
C ILE A 244 19.57 -1.15 -17.41
N ASP A 245 19.67 0.11 -17.80
CA ASP A 245 18.49 0.99 -17.87
C ASP A 245 17.58 0.68 -19.06
N GLY A 246 16.41 1.34 -19.13
CA GLY A 246 15.42 1.15 -20.20
C GLY A 246 15.89 1.50 -21.62
N GLN A 247 17.06 2.12 -21.76
CA GLN A 247 17.69 2.47 -23.05
C GLN A 247 18.95 1.64 -23.35
N GLY A 248 19.26 0.63 -22.50
CA GLY A 248 20.40 -0.26 -22.64
C GLY A 248 21.72 0.28 -22.10
N LYS A 249 21.71 1.40 -21.36
CA LYS A 249 22.91 1.91 -20.70
C LYS A 249 23.19 1.14 -19.42
N VAL A 250 24.44 0.71 -19.22
CA VAL A 250 24.89 0.01 -18.02
C VAL A 250 25.30 1.02 -16.95
N ILE A 251 24.87 0.75 -15.70
CA ILE A 251 25.31 1.47 -14.50
C ILE A 251 26.48 0.71 -13.93
N GLY A 252 27.54 1.43 -13.54
CA GLY A 252 28.76 0.87 -12.97
C GLY A 252 29.55 0.00 -13.94
N ASP A 253 30.19 -1.06 -13.43
CA ASP A 253 30.97 -2.01 -14.23
C ASP A 253 30.09 -3.12 -14.78
N ALA A 254 29.97 -3.18 -16.12
CA ALA A 254 29.19 -4.19 -16.85
C ALA A 254 29.73 -5.64 -16.65
N LYS A 255 30.99 -5.82 -16.23
CA LYS A 255 31.63 -7.13 -16.07
C LYS A 255 31.73 -7.59 -14.64
N ALA A 256 31.39 -6.73 -13.68
CA ALA A 256 31.48 -7.08 -12.28
C ALA A 256 30.46 -8.16 -11.89
N ASN A 257 30.92 -9.12 -11.08
CA ASN A 257 30.08 -10.14 -10.48
C ASN A 257 30.45 -10.29 -9.00
N TRP A 258 29.59 -9.78 -8.13
CA TRP A 258 29.77 -9.75 -6.69
C TRP A 258 29.03 -10.89 -5.98
N VAL A 259 28.38 -11.78 -6.74
CA VAL A 259 27.63 -12.90 -6.20
C VAL A 259 28.58 -13.95 -5.62
N SER A 260 28.44 -14.24 -4.33
CA SER A 260 29.23 -15.26 -3.66
C SER A 260 28.95 -16.68 -4.20
N ASN A 261 29.99 -17.42 -4.49
CA ASN A 261 29.87 -18.80 -4.97
C ASN A 261 29.89 -19.86 -3.84
N GLY A 262 30.04 -19.44 -2.59
CA GLY A 262 30.05 -20.33 -1.42
C GLY A 262 30.65 -19.68 -0.17
N GLY A 263 30.84 -20.51 0.83
CA GLY A 263 31.33 -20.13 2.15
C GLY A 263 30.23 -20.15 3.22
N GLU A 264 30.65 -20.10 4.46
CA GLU A 264 29.77 -20.16 5.63
C GLU A 264 30.27 -19.22 6.73
N VAL A 265 29.34 -18.66 7.50
CA VAL A 265 29.67 -17.92 8.72
C VAL A 265 28.82 -18.41 9.89
N GLU A 266 29.34 -18.33 11.11
CA GLU A 266 28.60 -18.64 12.32
C GLU A 266 27.49 -17.61 12.56
N VAL A 267 26.27 -18.08 12.81
CA VAL A 267 25.08 -17.25 13.04
C VAL A 267 24.40 -17.60 14.36
N ARG A 268 23.66 -16.67 14.92
CA ARG A 268 22.92 -16.88 16.18
C ARG A 268 21.48 -17.32 15.94
N ASP A 269 20.84 -16.79 14.92
CA ASP A 269 19.46 -17.15 14.56
C ASP A 269 19.44 -18.50 13.82
N ARG A 270 18.29 -19.16 13.84
CA ARG A 270 18.13 -20.50 13.28
C ARG A 270 17.54 -20.52 11.87
N THR A 271 17.04 -19.40 11.39
CA THR A 271 16.34 -19.32 10.11
C THR A 271 17.32 -19.42 8.97
N GLY A 272 17.10 -20.41 8.07
CA GLY A 272 18.00 -20.66 6.93
C GLY A 272 19.41 -21.09 7.28
N SER A 273 19.70 -21.44 8.54
CA SER A 273 21.01 -21.89 9.00
C SER A 273 21.13 -23.42 8.93
N VAL A 274 22.35 -23.92 8.73
CA VAL A 274 22.69 -25.34 8.80
C VAL A 274 23.51 -25.63 10.04
N VAL A 275 23.38 -26.83 10.60
CA VAL A 275 24.19 -27.25 11.76
C VAL A 275 25.48 -27.87 11.23
N ALA A 276 26.62 -27.24 11.56
CA ALA A 276 27.93 -27.81 11.26
C ALA A 276 28.24 -29.03 12.16
N PRO A 277 29.24 -29.89 11.81
CA PRO A 277 29.61 -31.06 12.62
C PRO A 277 30.00 -30.74 14.07
N ASN A 278 30.44 -29.52 14.35
CA ASN A 278 30.80 -29.07 15.70
C ASN A 278 29.58 -28.52 16.49
N GLY A 279 28.35 -28.67 15.98
CA GLY A 279 27.11 -28.21 16.61
C GLY A 279 26.81 -26.72 16.47
N LYS A 280 27.64 -25.97 15.72
CA LYS A 280 27.40 -24.56 15.48
C LYS A 280 26.38 -24.35 14.35
N LEU A 281 25.57 -23.27 14.47
CA LEU A 281 24.68 -22.83 13.40
C LEU A 281 25.47 -21.98 12.41
N MET A 282 25.38 -22.33 11.13
CA MET A 282 26.11 -21.68 10.04
C MET A 282 25.15 -21.08 9.02
N GLY A 283 25.34 -19.81 8.68
CA GLY A 283 24.67 -19.12 7.58
C GLY A 283 25.43 -19.33 6.26
N GLN A 284 24.70 -19.74 5.22
CA GLN A 284 25.28 -19.97 3.89
C GLN A 284 25.51 -18.65 3.16
N LEU A 285 26.69 -18.48 2.56
CA LEU A 285 27.06 -17.29 1.75
C LEU A 285 26.76 -17.48 0.25
N LYS A 286 26.60 -18.71 -0.23
CA LYS A 286 26.31 -19.00 -1.64
C LYS A 286 25.12 -18.18 -2.14
N GLY A 287 25.28 -17.48 -3.26
CA GLY A 287 24.25 -16.68 -3.90
C GLY A 287 23.95 -15.32 -3.23
N ARG A 288 24.71 -14.96 -2.19
CA ARG A 288 24.57 -13.63 -1.55
C ARG A 288 25.44 -12.59 -2.23
N VAL A 289 25.03 -11.33 -2.17
CA VAL A 289 25.80 -10.17 -2.64
C VAL A 289 26.13 -9.32 -1.42
N LEU A 290 27.33 -9.54 -0.85
CA LEU A 290 27.78 -8.86 0.38
C LEU A 290 28.99 -7.95 0.15
N THR A 291 29.43 -7.86 -1.09
CA THR A 291 30.57 -7.03 -1.54
C THR A 291 30.17 -6.27 -2.83
N GLY A 292 31.01 -5.37 -3.26
CA GLY A 292 30.80 -4.52 -4.43
C GLY A 292 30.06 -3.21 -4.11
N PRO A 293 30.19 -2.21 -4.99
CA PRO A 293 29.54 -0.93 -4.83
C PRO A 293 28.01 -1.06 -4.96
N GLU A 294 27.32 -0.18 -4.24
CA GLU A 294 25.87 -0.03 -4.30
C GLU A 294 25.54 1.42 -4.65
N TYR A 295 24.49 1.61 -5.41
CA TYR A 295 24.08 2.93 -5.87
C TYR A 295 22.60 3.20 -5.56
N PHE A 296 22.25 4.47 -5.47
CA PHE A 296 20.89 4.99 -5.56
C PHE A 296 20.75 5.70 -6.89
N SER A 297 19.76 5.31 -7.69
CA SER A 297 19.54 5.83 -9.04
C SER A 297 18.13 6.33 -9.23
N VAL A 298 17.97 7.39 -10.03
CA VAL A 298 16.72 7.94 -10.49
C VAL A 298 16.64 7.77 -12.01
N PHE A 299 15.47 7.29 -12.48
CA PHE A 299 15.21 7.00 -13.90
C PHE A 299 14.04 7.84 -14.40
N ASP A 300 14.14 8.30 -15.63
CA ASP A 300 13.07 8.96 -16.39
C ASP A 300 11.89 7.99 -16.58
N GLY A 301 10.70 8.38 -16.13
CA GLY A 301 9.53 7.51 -16.14
C GLY A 301 9.08 7.10 -17.55
N ARG A 302 9.20 8.00 -18.52
CA ARG A 302 8.75 7.77 -19.89
C ARG A 302 9.62 6.78 -20.65
N THR A 303 10.93 6.76 -20.37
CA THR A 303 11.92 6.01 -21.17
C THR A 303 12.69 4.94 -20.38
N GLY A 304 12.62 4.95 -19.08
CA GLY A 304 13.45 4.11 -18.20
C GLY A 304 14.94 4.46 -18.23
N ARG A 305 15.33 5.60 -18.83
CA ARG A 305 16.72 6.06 -18.91
C ARG A 305 17.19 6.54 -17.56
N VAL A 306 18.38 6.13 -17.12
CA VAL A 306 18.98 6.65 -15.90
C VAL A 306 19.29 8.15 -16.05
N LEU A 307 18.76 8.95 -15.11
CA LEU A 307 18.97 10.41 -15.04
C LEU A 307 20.20 10.75 -14.23
N ASP A 308 20.30 10.18 -13.03
CA ASP A 308 21.45 10.36 -12.14
C ASP A 308 21.66 9.13 -11.25
N THR A 309 22.90 8.96 -10.76
CA THR A 309 23.29 7.85 -9.89
C THR A 309 24.33 8.34 -8.90
N VAL A 310 24.11 8.04 -7.61
CA VAL A 310 25.04 8.35 -6.52
C VAL A 310 25.34 7.09 -5.70
N PRO A 311 26.45 7.04 -4.93
CA PRO A 311 26.68 5.95 -3.99
C PRO A 311 25.50 5.79 -3.01
N TYR A 312 25.10 4.56 -2.73
CA TYR A 312 24.07 4.26 -1.74
C TYR A 312 24.55 4.58 -0.32
N ILE A 313 23.70 5.20 0.48
CA ILE A 313 23.99 5.53 1.89
C ILE A 313 23.04 4.73 2.81
N PRO A 314 23.60 3.99 3.80
CA PRO A 314 25.03 3.77 4.00
C PRO A 314 25.56 2.66 3.10
N GLN A 315 26.85 2.69 2.81
CA GLN A 315 27.57 1.52 2.29
C GLN A 315 27.52 0.37 3.31
N ARG A 316 27.78 -0.87 2.87
CA ARG A 316 27.85 -2.05 3.77
C ARG A 316 28.88 -1.85 4.89
N ALA A 317 30.00 -1.24 4.59
CA ALA A 317 30.99 -0.77 5.56
C ALA A 317 31.53 0.61 5.15
N PRO A 318 31.94 1.46 6.10
CA PRO A 318 32.42 2.80 5.79
C PRO A 318 33.65 2.77 4.87
N ASN A 319 33.55 3.46 3.72
CA ASN A 319 34.63 3.60 2.73
C ASN A 319 35.22 2.28 2.21
N LYS A 320 34.43 1.24 2.15
CA LYS A 320 34.89 -0.11 1.78
C LYS A 320 33.80 -0.91 1.03
N ASP A 321 34.06 -1.23 -0.24
CA ASP A 321 33.15 -2.02 -1.07
C ASP A 321 33.23 -3.52 -0.78
N ASN A 322 34.32 -4.01 -0.19
CA ASN A 322 34.57 -5.41 0.09
C ASN A 322 34.78 -5.67 1.59
N PRO A 323 33.75 -5.49 2.45
CA PRO A 323 33.85 -5.82 3.85
C PRO A 323 33.98 -7.32 4.06
N THR A 324 34.72 -7.72 5.13
CA THR A 324 34.72 -9.08 5.61
C THR A 324 33.43 -9.42 6.35
N THR A 325 33.12 -10.69 6.52
CA THR A 325 31.98 -11.16 7.32
C THR A 325 32.06 -10.71 8.79
N ASP A 326 33.27 -10.59 9.36
CA ASP A 326 33.47 -10.09 10.72
C ASP A 326 33.18 -8.58 10.83
N GLU A 327 33.60 -7.79 9.84
CA GLU A 327 33.26 -6.37 9.77
C GLU A 327 31.73 -6.17 9.63
N MET A 328 31.09 -6.96 8.77
CA MET A 328 29.63 -6.95 8.64
C MET A 328 28.93 -7.32 9.95
N LYS A 329 29.44 -8.35 10.65
CA LYS A 329 28.91 -8.76 11.95
C LYS A 329 29.06 -7.66 13.00
N ALA A 330 30.21 -6.99 13.04
CA ALA A 330 30.45 -5.88 13.96
C ALA A 330 29.53 -4.68 13.70
N LEU A 331 29.28 -4.34 12.43
CA LEU A 331 28.48 -3.19 12.02
C LEU A 331 26.97 -3.43 12.09
N TRP A 332 26.51 -4.63 11.74
CA TRP A 332 25.08 -4.92 11.51
C TRP A 332 24.53 -6.03 12.43
N GLY A 333 25.39 -6.76 13.14
CA GLY A 333 24.98 -7.83 14.05
C GLY A 333 25.04 -9.24 13.46
N ASP A 334 25.20 -9.38 12.13
CA ASP A 334 25.53 -10.64 11.47
C ASP A 334 26.47 -10.45 10.27
N GLY A 335 27.15 -11.53 9.88
CA GLY A 335 28.10 -11.51 8.78
C GLY A 335 27.59 -12.11 7.47
N TYR A 336 26.32 -12.51 7.39
CA TYR A 336 25.75 -13.18 6.24
C TYR A 336 24.62 -12.42 5.54
N GLY A 337 24.37 -11.17 5.97
CA GLY A 337 23.48 -10.24 5.29
C GLY A 337 22.00 -10.39 5.67
N ASN A 338 21.65 -11.10 6.72
CA ASN A 338 20.24 -11.14 7.17
C ASN A 338 19.80 -9.80 7.72
N ARG A 339 20.71 -9.04 8.35
CA ARG A 339 20.43 -7.71 8.94
C ARG A 339 20.80 -6.57 8.02
N SER A 340 21.98 -6.64 7.37
CA SER A 340 22.49 -5.55 6.53
C SER A 340 21.80 -5.41 5.17
N GLU A 341 21.22 -6.47 4.63
CA GLU A 341 20.61 -6.47 3.30
C GLU A 341 19.08 -6.30 3.36
N ARG A 342 18.58 -5.65 4.39
CA ARG A 342 17.17 -5.33 4.57
C ARG A 342 16.94 -3.84 4.33
N TYR A 343 16.20 -3.55 3.27
CA TYR A 343 15.97 -2.19 2.78
C TYR A 343 14.50 -1.83 2.91
N LEU A 344 14.23 -0.57 3.24
CA LEU A 344 12.92 0.06 3.15
C LEU A 344 13.05 1.34 2.34
N ALA A 345 11.94 1.81 1.81
CA ALA A 345 11.88 3.04 1.03
C ALA A 345 10.55 3.78 1.26
N SER A 346 10.55 5.08 1.10
CA SER A 346 9.35 5.92 1.09
C SER A 346 9.59 7.22 0.34
N VAL A 347 8.53 8.02 0.20
CA VAL A 347 8.55 9.40 -0.28
C VAL A 347 8.01 10.28 0.82
N ALA A 348 8.61 11.45 1.06
CA ALA A 348 8.21 12.36 2.13
C ALA A 348 8.36 13.82 1.71
N TYR A 349 7.46 14.69 2.19
CA TYR A 349 7.54 16.14 2.00
C TYR A 349 8.34 16.81 3.13
N LEU A 350 9.65 16.54 3.19
CA LEU A 350 10.55 17.02 4.25
C LEU A 350 10.75 18.54 4.25
N ASP A 351 10.42 19.24 3.18
CA ASP A 351 10.42 20.72 3.14
C ASP A 351 9.01 21.30 3.16
N GLY A 352 8.00 20.45 3.33
CA GLY A 352 6.57 20.82 3.34
C GLY A 352 6.00 21.15 1.96
N THR A 353 6.80 21.14 0.88
CA THR A 353 6.37 21.58 -0.45
C THR A 353 6.70 20.60 -1.57
N ARG A 354 7.87 19.93 -1.51
CA ARG A 354 8.38 19.05 -2.58
C ARG A 354 8.74 17.68 -2.02
N PRO A 355 8.52 16.62 -2.81
CA PRO A 355 8.86 15.27 -2.39
C PRO A 355 10.38 15.03 -2.33
N SER A 356 10.81 14.23 -1.35
CA SER A 356 12.15 13.68 -1.21
C SER A 356 12.07 12.17 -1.21
N ALA A 357 13.05 11.47 -1.74
CA ALA A 357 13.15 10.01 -1.68
C ALA A 357 13.84 9.60 -0.38
N ILE A 358 13.29 8.61 0.31
CA ILE A 358 13.84 8.05 1.54
C ILE A 358 14.30 6.63 1.26
N MET A 359 15.53 6.31 1.60
CA MET A 359 16.09 4.96 1.52
C MET A 359 16.66 4.54 2.87
N ALA A 360 16.33 3.33 3.31
CA ALA A 360 16.75 2.82 4.60
C ALA A 360 17.47 1.48 4.49
N ARG A 361 18.40 1.21 5.40
CA ARG A 361 19.08 -0.07 5.58
C ARG A 361 19.05 -0.48 7.03
N GLY A 362 18.63 -1.72 7.30
CA GLY A 362 18.59 -2.33 8.63
C GLY A 362 17.38 -1.90 9.47
N TYR A 363 16.89 -2.82 10.28
CA TYR A 363 15.80 -2.57 11.24
C TYR A 363 15.80 -3.52 12.46
N TYR A 364 16.54 -4.64 12.40
CA TYR A 364 16.73 -5.55 13.55
C TYR A 364 17.82 -5.12 14.54
N GLY A 365 18.57 -4.10 14.22
CA GLY A 365 19.67 -3.57 15.02
C GLY A 365 20.01 -2.18 14.53
N ARG A 366 21.27 -1.97 14.08
CA ARG A 366 21.63 -0.67 13.47
C ARG A 366 20.64 -0.36 12.34
N THR A 367 20.14 0.86 12.38
CA THR A 367 19.20 1.42 11.41
C THR A 367 19.82 2.67 10.82
N VAL A 368 19.88 2.76 9.50
CA VAL A 368 20.31 3.98 8.79
C VAL A 368 19.24 4.37 7.78
N VAL A 369 18.83 5.64 7.82
CA VAL A 369 17.86 6.23 6.91
C VAL A 369 18.50 7.43 6.24
N ALA A 370 18.48 7.48 4.91
CA ALA A 370 19.00 8.59 4.12
C ALA A 370 17.88 9.24 3.31
N ALA A 371 17.81 10.56 3.36
CA ALA A 371 16.90 11.35 2.53
C ALA A 371 17.65 11.97 1.36
N TYR A 372 17.04 11.89 0.18
CA TYR A 372 17.58 12.41 -1.06
C TYR A 372 16.59 13.36 -1.73
N ASP A 373 17.12 14.48 -2.21
CA ASP A 373 16.41 15.37 -3.12
C ASP A 373 16.84 15.09 -4.56
N PHE A 374 15.89 14.97 -5.47
CA PHE A 374 16.17 15.00 -6.91
C PHE A 374 15.70 16.32 -7.48
N ARG A 375 16.64 17.18 -7.89
CA ARG A 375 16.36 18.54 -8.36
C ARG A 375 17.24 18.87 -9.55
N ALA A 376 16.66 19.48 -10.57
CA ALA A 376 17.38 19.86 -11.80
C ALA A 376 18.21 18.70 -12.39
N GLY A 377 17.67 17.49 -12.38
CA GLY A 377 18.30 16.29 -12.92
C GLY A 377 19.46 15.74 -12.07
N LYS A 378 19.58 16.14 -10.79
CA LYS A 378 20.66 15.72 -9.87
C LYS A 378 20.12 15.25 -8.53
N ILE A 379 20.70 14.15 -8.05
CA ILE A 379 20.48 13.62 -6.71
C ILE A 379 21.42 14.32 -5.74
N SER A 380 20.89 14.77 -4.62
CA SER A 380 21.67 15.28 -3.49
C SER A 380 21.17 14.68 -2.19
N THR A 381 22.08 14.36 -1.27
CA THR A 381 21.71 13.89 0.07
C THR A 381 21.26 15.08 0.91
N ARG A 382 20.04 15.01 1.47
CA ARG A 382 19.49 16.03 2.36
C ARG A 382 20.01 15.84 3.79
N TRP A 383 19.83 14.64 4.35
CA TRP A 383 20.32 14.23 5.66
C TRP A 383 20.49 12.71 5.74
N VAL A 384 21.21 12.26 6.76
CA VAL A 384 21.39 10.85 7.11
C VAL A 384 21.18 10.68 8.60
N PHE A 385 20.20 9.82 8.97
CA PHE A 385 20.02 9.30 10.31
C PHE A 385 20.77 7.98 10.46
N ASP A 386 21.52 7.79 11.54
CA ASP A 386 22.20 6.52 11.85
C ASP A 386 22.05 6.24 13.36
N SER A 387 21.31 5.20 13.70
CA SER A 387 21.07 4.82 15.10
C SER A 387 22.34 4.44 15.88
N SER A 388 23.47 4.25 15.20
CA SER A 388 24.79 3.99 15.80
C SER A 388 25.74 5.19 15.72
N ALA A 389 25.25 6.37 15.34
CA ALA A 389 26.09 7.57 15.31
C ALA A 389 26.53 7.99 16.71
N PRO A 390 27.73 8.58 16.86
CA PRO A 390 28.15 9.19 18.11
C PRO A 390 27.09 10.20 18.60
N ASN A 391 26.76 10.17 19.88
CA ASN A 391 25.75 11.03 20.51
C ASN A 391 24.28 10.77 20.10
N MET A 392 23.98 9.68 19.37
CA MET A 392 22.61 9.24 19.18
C MET A 392 22.02 8.85 20.54
N PRO A 393 20.80 9.29 20.88
CA PRO A 393 20.11 8.79 22.07
C PRO A 393 20.01 7.25 22.05
N GLU A 394 20.01 6.64 23.22
CA GLU A 394 19.87 5.18 23.33
C GLU A 394 18.53 4.70 22.72
N ASN A 395 18.47 3.44 22.33
CA ASN A 395 17.28 2.70 21.94
C ASN A 395 16.63 3.07 20.59
N PHE A 396 17.35 3.74 19.68
CA PHE A 396 16.90 3.93 18.31
C PHE A 396 17.26 2.78 17.35
N GLY A 397 18.13 1.87 17.75
CA GLY A 397 18.43 0.65 17.00
C GLY A 397 17.38 -0.45 17.24
N GLY A 398 17.03 -1.24 16.21
CA GLY A 398 16.14 -2.39 16.35
C GLY A 398 14.65 -2.04 16.48
N GLN A 399 14.23 -0.83 16.14
CA GLN A 399 12.86 -0.38 16.28
C GLN A 399 12.05 -0.42 14.97
N GLY A 400 12.70 -0.68 13.82
CA GLY A 400 12.04 -0.64 12.52
C GLY A 400 11.15 -1.86 12.28
N ASN A 401 10.03 -1.65 11.58
CA ASN A 401 9.16 -2.73 11.11
C ASN A 401 9.62 -3.23 9.73
N HIS A 402 8.91 -4.24 9.19
CA HIS A 402 9.04 -4.63 7.78
C HIS A 402 8.40 -3.62 6.80
N GLN A 403 8.02 -2.48 7.29
CA GLN A 403 7.47 -1.35 6.56
C GLN A 403 7.82 -0.05 7.32
N MET A 404 7.76 1.08 6.65
CA MET A 404 7.74 2.41 7.27
C MET A 404 6.46 3.15 6.84
N SER A 405 6.15 4.25 7.50
CA SER A 405 5.10 5.19 7.09
C SER A 405 5.63 6.61 7.18
N VAL A 406 4.90 7.52 6.55
CA VAL A 406 5.24 8.93 6.46
C VAL A 406 3.99 9.74 6.78
N ALA A 407 4.09 10.72 7.67
CA ALA A 407 3.01 11.61 8.04
C ALA A 407 3.55 12.89 8.71
N ASP A 408 2.82 13.98 8.64
CA ASP A 408 3.02 15.18 9.45
C ASP A 408 2.43 14.93 10.85
N ILE A 409 3.27 14.51 11.81
CA ILE A 409 2.81 14.05 13.13
C ILE A 409 2.86 15.13 14.21
N ASP A 410 3.45 16.29 13.93
CA ASP A 410 3.49 17.43 14.86
C ASP A 410 2.79 18.69 14.31
N ASN A 411 2.18 18.58 13.14
CA ASN A 411 1.44 19.66 12.47
C ASN A 411 2.32 20.89 12.15
N ASP A 412 3.54 20.67 11.69
CA ASP A 412 4.41 21.76 11.20
C ASP A 412 4.34 21.93 9.67
N GLY A 413 3.60 21.04 8.99
CA GLY A 413 3.41 21.02 7.53
C GLY A 413 4.45 20.22 6.79
N LYS A 414 5.35 19.51 7.48
CA LYS A 414 6.37 18.64 6.91
C LYS A 414 6.15 17.20 7.41
N ASP A 415 6.71 16.25 6.69
CA ASP A 415 6.51 14.85 7.02
C ASP A 415 7.65 14.29 7.87
N GLU A 416 7.28 13.51 8.90
CA GLU A 416 8.16 12.65 9.66
C GLU A 416 8.16 11.23 9.10
N ILE A 417 9.23 10.50 9.42
CA ILE A 417 9.40 9.08 9.09
C ILE A 417 9.07 8.22 10.29
N ILE A 418 7.97 7.51 10.24
CA ILE A 418 7.55 6.53 11.26
C ILE A 418 8.19 5.19 10.90
N TYR A 419 9.28 4.85 11.60
CA TYR A 419 10.09 3.67 11.33
C TYR A 419 9.79 2.54 12.32
N GLY A 420 8.52 2.09 12.37
CA GLY A 420 8.07 1.08 13.32
C GLY A 420 7.81 1.65 14.73
N ALA A 421 8.65 1.30 15.68
CA ALA A 421 8.54 1.72 17.08
C ALA A 421 9.34 3.01 17.40
N MET A 422 9.76 3.76 16.37
CA MET A 422 10.42 5.07 16.49
C MET A 422 9.97 6.01 15.39
N ALA A 423 10.20 7.32 15.56
CA ALA A 423 10.07 8.33 14.52
C ALA A 423 11.35 9.15 14.37
N ILE A 424 11.57 9.61 13.12
CA ILE A 424 12.65 10.51 12.72
C ILE A 424 11.99 11.79 12.20
N ASP A 425 12.45 12.93 12.67
CA ASP A 425 11.97 14.25 12.34
C ASP A 425 12.29 14.63 10.87
N ASP A 426 11.58 15.59 10.30
CA ASP A 426 11.73 16.08 8.91
C ASP A 426 13.19 16.47 8.56
N ASN A 427 13.93 16.92 9.57
CA ASN A 427 15.33 17.34 9.45
C ASN A 427 16.34 16.19 9.69
N GLY A 428 15.88 14.95 9.93
CA GLY A 428 16.72 13.78 10.21
C GLY A 428 17.13 13.61 11.67
N ALA A 429 16.64 14.43 12.58
CA ALA A 429 16.87 14.26 14.02
C ALA A 429 16.02 13.10 14.59
N PRO A 430 16.51 12.42 15.67
CA PRO A 430 15.68 11.47 16.39
C PRO A 430 14.52 12.21 17.08
N LYS A 431 13.26 11.73 16.87
CA LYS A 431 12.07 12.38 17.44
C LYS A 431 11.65 11.66 18.73
N TRP A 432 11.29 10.39 18.64
CA TRP A 432 10.93 9.54 19.76
C TRP A 432 11.17 8.05 19.47
N THR A 433 11.29 7.24 20.51
CA THR A 433 11.31 5.78 20.48
C THR A 433 10.50 5.21 21.62
N THR A 434 9.90 4.03 21.44
CA THR A 434 9.01 3.39 22.42
C THR A 434 9.59 2.13 23.04
N ASP A 435 10.73 1.64 22.60
CA ASP A 435 11.34 0.37 23.01
C ASP A 435 10.47 -0.89 22.75
N LEU A 436 9.41 -0.78 21.96
CA LEU A 436 8.59 -1.94 21.58
C LEU A 436 9.32 -2.89 20.64
N GLY A 437 10.43 -2.45 20.05
CA GLY A 437 11.28 -3.24 19.18
C GLY A 437 10.67 -3.47 17.79
N HIS A 438 11.36 -4.33 17.03
CA HIS A 438 10.98 -4.70 15.68
C HIS A 438 9.57 -5.29 15.59
N GLY A 439 8.90 -5.08 14.45
CA GLY A 439 7.58 -5.63 14.17
C GLY A 439 7.28 -5.80 12.67
N ASP A 440 6.16 -6.43 12.38
CA ASP A 440 5.72 -6.70 11.00
C ASP A 440 4.81 -5.59 10.45
N ALA A 441 3.51 -5.67 10.74
CA ALA A 441 2.50 -4.79 10.20
C ALA A 441 2.37 -3.50 11.02
N MET A 442 2.05 -2.39 10.33
CA MET A 442 1.73 -1.11 10.97
C MET A 442 0.76 -0.31 10.11
N HIS A 443 -0.09 0.47 10.76
CA HIS A 443 -1.09 1.35 10.14
C HIS A 443 -0.97 2.73 10.78
N VAL A 444 -0.86 3.77 9.96
CA VAL A 444 -0.71 5.17 10.38
C VAL A 444 -1.80 6.02 9.73
N SER A 445 -2.66 6.61 10.56
CA SER A 445 -3.74 7.53 10.15
C SER A 445 -4.30 8.23 11.39
N ASP A 446 -5.29 9.08 11.22
CA ASP A 446 -6.25 9.41 12.27
C ASP A 446 -7.17 8.18 12.47
N LEU A 447 -6.73 7.25 13.33
CA LEU A 447 -7.45 6.01 13.63
C LEU A 447 -8.49 6.21 14.74
N ASP A 448 -8.29 7.20 15.59
CA ASP A 448 -9.13 7.59 16.70
C ASP A 448 -9.55 9.05 16.62
N PRO A 449 -10.64 9.40 15.93
CA PRO A 449 -11.04 10.80 15.72
C PRO A 449 -11.44 11.54 17.01
N THR A 450 -11.29 10.89 18.18
CA THR A 450 -11.48 11.51 19.50
C THR A 450 -10.15 11.80 20.21
N HIS A 451 -9.04 11.32 19.69
CA HIS A 451 -7.68 11.59 20.18
C HIS A 451 -7.05 12.70 19.32
N PRO A 452 -6.31 13.64 19.88
CA PRO A 452 -5.63 14.67 19.08
C PRO A 452 -4.44 14.10 18.31
N GLY A 453 -4.35 14.39 17.00
CA GLY A 453 -3.25 13.96 16.15
C GLY A 453 -3.48 12.59 15.51
N LEU A 454 -2.42 12.02 14.96
CA LEU A 454 -2.47 10.72 14.30
C LEU A 454 -2.05 9.61 15.25
N GLU A 455 -2.49 8.39 14.95
CA GLU A 455 -2.09 7.18 15.67
C GLU A 455 -1.34 6.21 14.76
N LYS A 456 -0.55 5.36 15.41
CA LYS A 456 0.02 4.15 14.80
C LYS A 456 -0.47 2.91 15.54
N PHE A 457 -1.22 2.04 14.87
CA PHE A 457 -1.37 0.67 15.30
C PHE A 457 -0.24 -0.18 14.72
N GLY A 458 0.33 -1.10 15.52
CA GLY A 458 1.39 -1.99 15.05
C GLY A 458 1.49 -3.28 15.84
N VAL A 459 2.14 -4.27 15.24
CA VAL A 459 2.43 -5.57 15.85
C VAL A 459 3.94 -5.75 16.00
N HIS A 460 4.37 -6.56 17.00
CA HIS A 460 5.77 -6.65 17.41
C HIS A 460 6.25 -8.10 17.51
N GLU A 461 7.55 -8.31 17.23
CA GLU A 461 8.23 -9.62 17.25
C GLU A 461 9.11 -9.85 18.50
N GLU A 462 9.65 -8.81 19.09
CA GLU A 462 10.68 -8.87 20.15
C GLU A 462 10.15 -9.37 21.50
N ILE A 463 9.39 -10.46 21.48
CA ILE A 463 8.74 -11.05 22.64
C ILE A 463 9.60 -12.20 23.18
N PRO A 464 9.93 -12.25 24.49
CA PRO A 464 9.45 -11.38 25.58
C PRO A 464 10.29 -10.11 25.84
N GLY A 465 11.30 -9.80 25.00
CA GLY A 465 12.26 -8.72 25.23
C GLY A 465 11.63 -7.34 25.41
N ASN A 466 10.51 -7.08 24.74
CA ASN A 466 9.74 -5.82 24.83
C ASN A 466 8.68 -5.82 25.97
N GLY A 467 8.75 -6.72 26.94
CA GLY A 467 7.76 -6.82 28.02
C GLY A 467 6.51 -7.62 27.66
N GLY A 468 6.49 -8.35 26.56
CA GLY A 468 5.35 -9.17 26.12
C GLY A 468 4.30 -8.40 25.34
N HIS A 469 4.64 -7.27 24.75
CA HIS A 469 3.74 -6.42 23.96
C HIS A 469 3.65 -6.92 22.51
N GLY A 470 2.59 -7.67 22.18
CA GLY A 470 2.39 -8.23 20.83
C GLY A 470 1.77 -7.24 19.85
N SER A 471 0.88 -6.37 20.31
CA SER A 471 0.34 -5.27 19.52
C SER A 471 0.15 -4.02 20.38
N ALA A 472 0.22 -2.84 19.76
CA ALA A 472 0.16 -1.55 20.43
C ALA A 472 -0.53 -0.49 19.58
N LEU A 473 -1.19 0.47 20.24
CA LEU A 473 -1.60 1.75 19.67
C LEU A 473 -0.74 2.86 20.28
N LEU A 474 -0.18 3.70 19.43
CA LEU A 474 0.65 4.84 19.80
C LEU A 474 0.00 6.14 19.34
N GLY A 475 0.04 7.19 20.17
CA GLY A 475 -0.13 8.57 19.72
C GLY A 475 1.18 9.04 19.08
N LEU A 476 1.12 9.60 17.87
CA LEU A 476 2.33 9.84 17.08
C LEU A 476 3.06 11.13 17.40
N THR A 477 2.39 12.12 17.96
CA THR A 477 3.02 13.42 18.29
C THR A 477 4.21 13.27 19.23
N ASP A 478 4.12 12.37 20.20
CA ASP A 478 5.14 12.16 21.25
C ASP A 478 5.57 10.68 21.41
N GLY A 479 5.03 9.77 20.59
CA GLY A 479 5.29 8.33 20.68
C GLY A 479 4.66 7.64 21.88
N LYS A 480 3.68 8.27 22.53
CA LYS A 480 3.05 7.73 23.73
C LYS A 480 2.29 6.43 23.43
N ILE A 481 2.59 5.38 24.20
CA ILE A 481 1.82 4.14 24.16
C ILE A 481 0.44 4.38 24.78
N LEU A 482 -0.62 4.31 23.99
CA LEU A 482 -2.01 4.48 24.44
C LEU A 482 -2.52 3.20 25.08
N TRP A 483 -2.25 2.06 24.46
CA TRP A 483 -2.51 0.73 25.01
C TRP A 483 -1.67 -0.33 24.30
N THR A 484 -1.53 -1.50 24.96
CA THR A 484 -0.90 -2.71 24.39
C THR A 484 -1.74 -3.95 24.62
N LYS A 485 -1.52 -4.98 23.81
CA LYS A 485 -2.05 -6.33 24.01
C LYS A 485 -0.92 -7.33 24.16
N HIS A 486 -1.06 -8.23 25.11
CA HIS A 486 -0.04 -9.22 25.41
C HIS A 486 0.10 -10.26 24.29
N ALA A 487 1.32 -10.75 24.11
CA ALA A 487 1.64 -11.94 23.32
C ALA A 487 2.74 -12.75 24.01
N GLU A 488 2.74 -14.06 23.78
CA GLU A 488 3.80 -14.97 24.27
C GLU A 488 4.85 -15.27 23.20
N LYS A 489 4.59 -14.85 21.96
CA LYS A 489 5.43 -15.06 20.78
C LYS A 489 5.18 -13.98 19.76
N ASP A 490 6.04 -13.93 18.75
CA ASP A 490 5.93 -13.08 17.58
C ASP A 490 4.48 -12.90 17.09
N THR A 491 4.09 -11.63 16.88
CA THR A 491 2.80 -11.20 16.33
C THR A 491 3.00 -10.68 14.92
N GLY A 492 3.03 -11.59 13.95
CA GLY A 492 3.40 -11.27 12.57
C GLY A 492 2.30 -10.63 11.71
N ARG A 493 1.08 -10.43 12.23
CA ARG A 493 -0.07 -9.89 11.48
C ARG A 493 -0.96 -9.06 12.38
N GLY A 494 -1.52 -8.01 11.82
CA GLY A 494 -2.52 -7.17 12.46
C GLY A 494 -2.99 -6.06 11.54
N VAL A 495 -4.18 -5.54 11.77
CA VAL A 495 -4.81 -4.50 10.97
C VAL A 495 -5.61 -3.55 11.86
N ALA A 496 -5.71 -2.29 11.45
CA ALA A 496 -6.54 -1.25 12.06
C ALA A 496 -7.36 -0.56 10.96
N ILE A 497 -8.67 -0.79 10.94
CA ILE A 497 -9.61 -0.22 9.97
C ILE A 497 -11.02 -0.14 10.58
N ASP A 498 -11.83 0.82 10.15
CA ASP A 498 -13.23 0.94 10.57
C ASP A 498 -14.09 -0.12 9.87
N ILE A 499 -14.63 -1.08 10.62
CA ILE A 499 -15.49 -2.17 10.12
C ILE A 499 -16.80 -2.32 10.89
N ASP A 500 -17.02 -1.55 11.95
CA ASP A 500 -18.21 -1.64 12.81
C ASP A 500 -18.78 -0.26 13.16
N PRO A 501 -19.86 0.20 12.52
CA PRO A 501 -20.39 1.57 12.66
C PRO A 501 -20.96 1.85 14.07
N ARG A 502 -21.00 0.86 14.97
CA ARG A 502 -21.44 1.03 16.35
C ARG A 502 -20.37 1.70 17.22
N HIS A 503 -19.10 1.63 16.79
CA HIS A 503 -17.94 2.21 17.48
C HIS A 503 -17.32 3.29 16.59
N LEU A 504 -16.95 4.41 17.15
CA LEU A 504 -16.30 5.49 16.43
C LEU A 504 -14.80 5.25 16.43
N GLY A 505 -14.19 5.32 15.25
CA GLY A 505 -12.77 5.03 15.05
C GLY A 505 -12.53 3.63 14.52
N ALA A 506 -11.29 3.28 14.25
CA ALA A 506 -10.93 2.01 13.67
C ALA A 506 -11.12 0.84 14.68
N GLU A 507 -11.52 -0.32 14.19
CA GLU A 507 -11.33 -1.57 14.90
C GLU A 507 -9.92 -2.08 14.68
N THR A 508 -9.42 -2.81 15.70
CA THR A 508 -8.09 -3.40 15.64
C THR A 508 -8.13 -4.89 15.99
N TRP A 509 -7.35 -5.68 15.27
CA TRP A 509 -7.13 -7.08 15.59
C TRP A 509 -5.77 -7.56 15.08
N ALA A 510 -5.23 -8.59 15.73
CA ALA A 510 -3.93 -9.13 15.39
C ALA A 510 -3.84 -10.63 15.69
N SER A 511 -2.76 -11.27 15.25
CA SER A 511 -2.57 -12.72 15.39
C SER A 511 -2.34 -13.19 16.82
N ASN A 512 -2.07 -12.29 17.76
CA ASN A 512 -1.87 -12.60 19.18
C ASN A 512 -3.17 -12.81 19.99
N SER A 513 -4.34 -12.47 19.43
CA SER A 513 -5.64 -12.62 20.09
C SER A 513 -6.71 -13.15 19.13
N GLY A 514 -7.75 -13.78 19.68
CA GLY A 514 -8.97 -14.14 18.94
C GLY A 514 -10.05 -13.06 18.93
N GLU A 515 -9.85 -11.96 19.66
CA GLU A 515 -10.81 -10.91 19.92
C GLU A 515 -10.71 -9.75 18.92
N LEU A 516 -11.82 -9.04 18.75
CA LEU A 516 -11.91 -7.76 18.03
C LEU A 516 -11.96 -6.64 19.06
N TYR A 517 -11.15 -5.61 18.86
CA TYR A 517 -11.06 -4.45 19.74
C TYR A 517 -11.52 -3.18 19.02
N ASN A 518 -12.17 -2.27 19.75
CA ASN A 518 -12.32 -0.88 19.28
C ASN A 518 -10.98 -0.13 19.41
N ILE A 519 -10.93 1.08 18.92
CA ILE A 519 -9.69 1.87 18.90
C ILE A 519 -9.17 2.22 20.31
N LYS A 520 -10.01 2.15 21.35
CA LYS A 520 -9.59 2.32 22.75
C LYS A 520 -8.99 1.04 23.36
N GLY A 521 -8.93 -0.05 22.59
CA GLY A 521 -8.43 -1.34 23.04
C GLY A 521 -9.44 -2.15 23.86
N GLU A 522 -10.71 -1.78 23.88
CA GLU A 522 -11.77 -2.54 24.54
C GLU A 522 -12.27 -3.67 23.64
N VAL A 523 -12.56 -4.83 24.22
CA VAL A 523 -13.10 -5.99 23.49
C VAL A 523 -14.54 -5.69 23.10
N ILE A 524 -14.83 -5.71 21.80
CA ILE A 524 -16.19 -5.50 21.25
C ILE A 524 -16.80 -6.79 20.70
N ALA A 525 -15.97 -7.79 20.38
CA ALA A 525 -16.43 -9.12 20.04
C ALA A 525 -15.38 -10.17 20.46
N SER A 526 -15.85 -11.35 20.87
CA SER A 526 -14.98 -12.49 21.20
C SER A 526 -14.44 -13.23 19.96
N VAL A 527 -14.83 -12.79 18.78
CA VAL A 527 -14.41 -13.32 17.50
C VAL A 527 -14.04 -12.13 16.59
N ARG A 528 -12.93 -12.21 15.91
CA ARG A 528 -12.45 -11.22 14.96
C ARG A 528 -12.49 -11.78 13.52
N PRO A 529 -12.36 -10.94 12.50
CA PRO A 529 -12.06 -11.42 11.15
C PRO A 529 -10.82 -12.34 11.16
N ARG A 530 -10.89 -13.42 10.41
CA ARG A 530 -9.74 -14.32 10.25
C ARG A 530 -8.63 -13.67 9.43
N GLN A 531 -9.03 -12.91 8.42
CA GLN A 531 -8.17 -12.16 7.53
C GLN A 531 -7.59 -10.94 8.27
N MET A 532 -6.32 -10.60 8.03
CA MET A 532 -5.64 -9.49 8.71
C MET A 532 -4.41 -8.99 7.95
N ASN A 533 -4.43 -9.11 6.61
CA ASN A 533 -3.29 -8.75 5.78
C ASN A 533 -3.46 -7.40 5.08
N PHE A 534 -4.67 -7.10 4.58
CA PHE A 534 -4.89 -5.93 3.75
C PHE A 534 -6.34 -5.42 3.85
N ALA A 535 -6.59 -4.21 3.33
CA ALA A 535 -7.90 -3.57 3.36
C ALA A 535 -8.10 -2.66 2.14
N VAL A 536 -9.37 -2.36 1.81
CA VAL A 536 -9.76 -1.56 0.65
C VAL A 536 -11.11 -0.88 0.92
N TRP A 537 -11.30 0.39 0.51
CA TRP A 537 -12.65 0.98 0.43
C TRP A 537 -13.32 0.51 -0.86
N TRP A 538 -14.37 -0.29 -0.72
CA TRP A 538 -14.95 -0.99 -1.86
C TRP A 538 -16.44 -0.75 -2.07
N ASP A 539 -17.27 -0.86 -1.03
CA ASP A 539 -18.72 -0.78 -1.19
C ASP A 539 -19.28 0.64 -1.12
N GLY A 540 -20.58 0.80 -0.84
CA GLY A 540 -21.27 2.08 -0.93
C GLY A 540 -21.25 2.91 0.34
N ASP A 541 -20.75 2.39 1.47
CA ASP A 541 -20.62 3.12 2.73
C ASP A 541 -19.17 3.60 2.99
N LEU A 542 -18.87 4.10 4.19
CA LEU A 542 -17.56 4.61 4.55
C LEU A 542 -16.70 3.60 5.33
N LEU A 543 -17.27 2.45 5.70
CA LEU A 543 -16.52 1.38 6.33
C LEU A 543 -15.54 0.76 5.35
N ARG A 544 -14.45 0.24 5.87
CA ARG A 544 -13.40 -0.35 5.03
C ARG A 544 -13.54 -1.86 4.95
N GLU A 545 -13.48 -2.43 3.77
CA GLU A 545 -13.54 -3.85 3.52
C GLU A 545 -12.17 -4.52 3.71
N ILE A 546 -12.21 -5.80 4.05
CA ILE A 546 -11.05 -6.65 4.23
C ILE A 546 -10.65 -7.24 2.87
N LEU A 547 -9.43 -6.98 2.44
CA LEU A 547 -8.82 -7.61 1.27
C LEU A 547 -7.81 -8.67 1.72
N ASP A 548 -8.01 -9.92 1.31
CA ASP A 548 -7.05 -10.99 1.58
C ASP A 548 -7.02 -11.95 0.39
N GLY A 549 -5.82 -12.19 -0.13
CA GLY A 549 -5.65 -12.98 -1.33
C GLY A 549 -6.32 -12.33 -2.55
N SER A 550 -7.33 -12.99 -3.09
CA SER A 550 -8.11 -12.52 -4.25
C SER A 550 -9.55 -12.18 -3.87
N THR A 551 -9.83 -11.88 -2.61
CA THR A 551 -11.19 -11.69 -2.12
C THR A 551 -11.32 -10.40 -1.31
N VAL A 552 -12.29 -9.58 -1.67
CA VAL A 552 -12.79 -8.45 -0.88
C VAL A 552 -14.00 -8.91 -0.09
N SER A 553 -13.99 -8.68 1.22
CA SER A 553 -15.05 -9.13 2.14
C SER A 553 -15.45 -8.03 3.11
N LYS A 554 -16.75 -7.93 3.37
CA LYS A 554 -17.30 -7.08 4.42
C LYS A 554 -17.46 -7.83 5.72
N TRP A 555 -17.15 -7.19 6.84
CA TRP A 555 -17.46 -7.70 8.17
C TRP A 555 -18.94 -7.50 8.49
N ASP A 556 -19.59 -8.56 8.92
CA ASP A 556 -20.94 -8.51 9.48
C ASP A 556 -20.83 -8.49 11.00
N TRP A 557 -20.94 -7.29 11.57
CA TRP A 557 -20.81 -7.04 13.01
C TRP A 557 -21.98 -7.61 13.85
N ASN A 558 -23.10 -8.01 13.23
CA ASN A 558 -24.21 -8.64 13.92
C ASN A 558 -24.02 -10.15 14.05
N GLU A 559 -23.46 -10.78 12.99
CA GLU A 559 -23.23 -12.21 12.95
C GLU A 559 -21.77 -12.61 13.23
N ASN A 560 -20.87 -11.63 13.39
CA ASN A 560 -19.43 -11.79 13.60
C ASN A 560 -18.78 -12.70 12.55
N LYS A 561 -19.05 -12.42 11.28
CA LYS A 561 -18.49 -13.16 10.15
C LYS A 561 -18.12 -12.24 8.99
N THR A 562 -17.25 -12.71 8.11
CA THR A 562 -16.93 -12.04 6.85
C THR A 562 -17.80 -12.57 5.72
N ASN A 563 -18.38 -11.67 4.92
CA ASN A 563 -19.17 -11.97 3.73
C ASN A 563 -18.42 -11.49 2.49
N PRO A 564 -18.14 -12.33 1.48
CA PRO A 564 -17.44 -11.90 0.29
C PRO A 564 -18.32 -10.95 -0.54
N LEU A 565 -17.74 -9.83 -0.97
CA LEU A 565 -18.32 -8.88 -1.92
C LEU A 565 -17.80 -9.08 -3.34
N MET A 566 -16.50 -9.41 -3.46
CA MET A 566 -15.85 -9.67 -4.74
C MET A 566 -14.86 -10.82 -4.57
N VAL A 567 -14.89 -11.76 -5.52
CA VAL A 567 -13.90 -12.83 -5.67
C VAL A 567 -13.27 -12.71 -7.05
N ALA A 568 -11.99 -12.40 -7.08
CA ALA A 568 -11.23 -12.27 -8.32
C ALA A 568 -10.78 -13.65 -8.81
N GLU A 569 -11.64 -14.34 -9.54
CA GLU A 569 -11.37 -15.67 -10.08
C GLU A 569 -10.17 -15.65 -11.04
N ASP A 570 -9.41 -16.75 -11.08
CA ASP A 570 -8.22 -16.93 -11.94
C ASP A 570 -7.13 -15.87 -11.75
N THR A 571 -7.08 -15.28 -10.56
CA THR A 571 -5.99 -14.40 -10.13
C THR A 571 -5.21 -15.00 -8.95
N SER A 572 -4.10 -14.38 -8.63
CA SER A 572 -3.28 -14.73 -7.46
C SER A 572 -2.80 -13.46 -6.78
N SER A 573 -2.77 -13.50 -5.46
CA SER A 573 -2.06 -12.51 -4.63
C SER A 573 -0.56 -12.71 -4.68
N ASN A 574 0.17 -11.75 -4.13
CA ASN A 574 1.63 -11.74 -4.02
C ASN A 574 2.09 -12.09 -2.59
N ASN A 575 3.40 -12.20 -2.41
CA ASN A 575 4.09 -12.26 -1.12
C ASN A 575 3.66 -13.40 -0.19
N GLY A 576 3.23 -14.53 -0.76
CA GLY A 576 2.95 -15.78 -0.03
C GLY A 576 1.87 -15.61 1.04
N THR A 577 2.21 -15.85 2.30
CA THR A 577 1.26 -15.74 3.42
C THR A 577 0.83 -14.31 3.75
N LYS A 578 1.50 -13.30 3.20
CA LYS A 578 1.08 -11.88 3.32
C LYS A 578 -0.12 -11.59 2.43
N SER A 579 -0.35 -12.38 1.38
CA SER A 579 -1.56 -12.37 0.53
C SER A 579 -1.95 -11.00 -0.02
N THR A 580 -0.94 -10.19 -0.42
CA THR A 580 -1.13 -8.81 -0.86
C THR A 580 -1.55 -8.72 -2.32
N PRO A 581 -2.28 -7.68 -2.76
CA PRO A 581 -2.43 -7.36 -4.18
C PRO A 581 -1.09 -6.97 -4.80
N ALA A 582 -1.04 -6.83 -6.13
CA ALA A 582 0.08 -6.16 -6.77
C ALA A 582 0.10 -4.66 -6.42
N LEU A 583 -1.09 -4.05 -6.34
CA LEU A 583 -1.34 -2.70 -5.86
C LEU A 583 -2.81 -2.56 -5.44
N SER A 584 -3.10 -1.74 -4.43
CA SER A 584 -4.44 -1.21 -4.16
C SER A 584 -4.36 0.29 -3.97
N ALA A 585 -5.16 1.05 -4.74
CA ALA A 585 -5.13 2.50 -4.76
C ALA A 585 -6.36 3.09 -5.46
N ASP A 586 -6.72 4.33 -5.14
CA ASP A 586 -7.70 5.15 -5.87
C ASP A 586 -7.09 5.66 -7.20
N ILE A 587 -7.06 4.80 -8.21
CA ILE A 587 -6.42 5.10 -9.52
C ILE A 587 -7.42 5.40 -10.64
N LEU A 588 -8.69 5.06 -10.47
CA LEU A 588 -9.77 5.30 -11.43
C LEU A 588 -11.07 5.62 -10.69
N GLY A 589 -12.05 6.17 -11.38
CA GLY A 589 -13.40 6.35 -10.84
C GLY A 589 -13.50 7.34 -9.69
N ASP A 590 -14.30 7.01 -8.70
CA ASP A 590 -14.51 7.86 -7.51
C ASP A 590 -13.42 7.58 -6.44
N TRP A 591 -13.60 8.10 -5.24
CA TRP A 591 -12.63 8.01 -4.13
C TRP A 591 -12.32 6.57 -3.63
N ARG A 592 -13.05 5.56 -4.10
CA ARG A 592 -12.81 4.17 -3.68
C ARG A 592 -11.65 3.56 -4.44
N GLU A 593 -11.03 2.56 -3.81
CA GLU A 593 -9.78 1.99 -4.29
C GLU A 593 -10.00 0.91 -5.35
N GLU A 594 -9.15 0.86 -6.36
CA GLU A 594 -8.99 -0.29 -7.24
C GLU A 594 -8.05 -1.32 -6.64
N VAL A 595 -8.25 -2.58 -7.03
CA VAL A 595 -7.40 -3.71 -6.66
C VAL A 595 -6.76 -4.28 -7.91
N ILE A 596 -5.43 -4.25 -7.99
CA ILE A 596 -4.66 -4.85 -9.08
C ILE A 596 -4.15 -6.22 -8.65
N LEU A 597 -4.54 -7.26 -9.38
CA LEU A 597 -4.09 -8.64 -9.17
C LEU A 597 -3.49 -9.21 -10.46
N ARG A 598 -2.46 -10.06 -10.32
CA ARG A 598 -1.93 -10.82 -11.46
C ARG A 598 -2.85 -11.97 -11.81
N ALA A 599 -3.05 -12.23 -13.10
CA ALA A 599 -3.70 -13.45 -13.56
C ALA A 599 -2.84 -14.69 -13.26
N LYS A 600 -3.46 -15.85 -13.00
CA LYS A 600 -2.75 -17.10 -12.71
C LYS A 600 -1.81 -17.55 -13.83
N ASP A 601 -2.17 -17.24 -15.08
CA ASP A 601 -1.33 -17.54 -16.25
C ASP A 601 -0.13 -16.57 -16.39
N ASN A 602 -0.05 -15.56 -15.55
CA ASN A 602 1.02 -14.57 -15.49
C ASN A 602 1.18 -13.72 -16.78
N LYS A 603 0.14 -13.62 -17.61
CA LYS A 603 0.12 -12.89 -18.89
C LYS A 603 -0.66 -11.59 -18.85
N SER A 604 -1.27 -11.29 -17.72
CA SER A 604 -1.97 -10.03 -17.52
C SER A 604 -2.02 -9.62 -16.06
N LEU A 605 -2.13 -8.31 -15.84
CA LEU A 605 -2.70 -7.74 -14.62
C LEU A 605 -4.19 -7.48 -14.86
N ARG A 606 -4.98 -7.56 -13.79
CA ARG A 606 -6.40 -7.21 -13.79
C ARG A 606 -6.66 -6.13 -12.78
N ILE A 607 -7.23 -5.01 -13.23
CA ILE A 607 -7.71 -3.92 -12.37
C ILE A 607 -9.17 -4.18 -12.08
N TYR A 608 -9.49 -4.40 -10.82
CA TYR A 608 -10.87 -4.49 -10.33
C TYR A 608 -11.25 -3.12 -9.75
N SER A 609 -12.33 -2.55 -10.25
CA SER A 609 -13.00 -1.37 -9.71
C SER A 609 -14.38 -1.77 -9.21
N THR A 610 -14.88 -1.13 -8.18
CA THR A 610 -16.20 -1.45 -7.62
C THR A 610 -17.32 -1.16 -8.60
N ASN A 611 -18.37 -1.96 -8.56
CA ASN A 611 -19.59 -1.77 -9.32
C ASN A 611 -20.81 -1.50 -8.43
N ILE A 612 -20.58 -1.13 -7.17
CA ILE A 612 -21.59 -0.82 -6.17
C ILE A 612 -21.76 0.71 -6.09
N PRO A 613 -22.96 1.27 -6.29
CA PRO A 613 -23.17 2.72 -6.15
C PRO A 613 -22.90 3.23 -4.73
N THR A 614 -22.45 4.48 -4.61
CA THR A 614 -22.35 5.20 -3.32
C THR A 614 -23.04 6.55 -3.38
N GLU A 615 -23.54 7.01 -2.23
CA GLU A 615 -24.08 8.38 -2.08
C GLU A 615 -23.01 9.37 -1.57
N TYR A 616 -21.80 8.90 -1.25
CA TYR A 616 -20.70 9.74 -0.80
C TYR A 616 -19.87 10.25 -1.99
N GLY A 617 -19.53 11.55 -1.95
CA GLY A 617 -18.73 12.22 -2.97
C GLY A 617 -17.49 12.86 -2.34
N LEU A 618 -16.54 12.02 -1.92
CA LEU A 618 -15.23 12.46 -1.42
C LEU A 618 -14.34 12.93 -2.58
N THR A 619 -13.39 13.79 -2.25
CA THR A 619 -12.25 14.08 -3.13
C THR A 619 -11.40 12.83 -3.30
N THR A 620 -10.80 12.64 -4.49
CA THR A 620 -9.89 11.53 -4.72
C THR A 620 -8.82 11.47 -3.63
N LEU A 621 -8.59 10.28 -3.09
CA LEU A 621 -7.58 10.06 -2.05
C LEU A 621 -6.17 10.34 -2.56
N MET A 622 -5.97 10.29 -3.88
CA MET A 622 -4.69 10.66 -4.51
C MET A 622 -4.32 12.14 -4.34
N GLN A 623 -5.25 12.99 -3.91
CA GLN A 623 -5.00 14.38 -3.50
C GLN A 623 -4.78 14.56 -1.99
N ASP A 624 -4.86 13.49 -1.20
CA ASP A 624 -4.29 13.43 0.15
C ASP A 624 -2.83 13.00 0.03
N THR A 625 -1.89 13.86 0.43
CA THR A 625 -0.47 13.63 0.17
C THR A 625 0.11 12.46 0.97
N GLN A 626 -0.40 12.19 2.20
CA GLN A 626 -0.02 11.00 2.95
C GLN A 626 -0.44 9.72 2.22
N TYR A 627 -1.67 9.67 1.74
CA TYR A 627 -2.17 8.55 0.93
C TYR A 627 -1.37 8.38 -0.36
N ARG A 628 -1.17 9.49 -1.12
CA ARG A 628 -0.46 9.43 -2.41
C ARG A 628 0.99 8.98 -2.29
N VAL A 629 1.75 9.43 -1.28
CA VAL A 629 3.12 8.94 -1.09
C VAL A 629 3.14 7.46 -0.72
N ALA A 630 2.15 6.96 0.05
CA ALA A 630 2.06 5.54 0.37
C ALA A 630 1.87 4.66 -0.88
N ILE A 631 1.18 5.15 -1.92
CA ILE A 631 1.07 4.45 -3.20
C ILE A 631 2.42 4.37 -3.92
N ALA A 632 3.24 5.41 -3.82
CA ALA A 632 4.55 5.45 -4.47
C ALA A 632 5.50 4.34 -4.00
N TRP A 633 5.35 3.87 -2.77
CA TRP A 633 6.22 2.88 -2.13
C TRP A 633 5.46 1.70 -1.50
N GLN A 634 4.20 1.46 -1.86
CA GLN A 634 3.41 0.33 -1.32
C GLN A 634 4.11 -1.02 -1.48
N ASN A 635 4.95 -1.17 -2.51
CA ASN A 635 5.75 -2.38 -2.79
C ASN A 635 6.85 -2.67 -1.74
N THR A 636 7.05 -1.80 -0.75
CA THR A 636 8.14 -1.95 0.22
C THR A 636 7.90 -3.14 1.15
N ALA A 637 8.84 -4.08 1.15
CA ALA A 637 8.93 -5.27 2.02
C ALA A 637 7.58 -5.99 2.21
N TYR A 638 6.86 -5.74 3.33
CA TYR A 638 5.54 -6.32 3.59
C TYR A 638 4.46 -5.29 3.32
N ASN A 639 4.04 -5.21 2.06
CA ASN A 639 3.01 -4.28 1.58
C ASN A 639 1.84 -4.16 2.58
N GLN A 640 1.45 -2.93 2.88
CA GLN A 640 0.32 -2.61 3.76
C GLN A 640 -0.67 -1.70 3.01
N PRO A 641 -1.95 -1.68 3.41
CA PRO A 641 -2.93 -0.80 2.79
C PRO A 641 -2.54 0.68 3.01
N PRO A 642 -2.73 1.55 2.01
CA PRO A 642 -2.50 2.97 2.16
C PRO A 642 -3.54 3.59 3.10
N HIS A 643 -3.17 4.63 3.82
CA HIS A 643 -4.05 5.36 4.73
C HIS A 643 -3.99 6.87 4.47
N PRO A 644 -5.13 7.58 4.50
CA PRO A 644 -5.17 9.04 4.42
C PRO A 644 -4.70 9.70 5.72
N SER A 645 -4.44 11.00 5.64
CA SER A 645 -4.05 11.84 6.78
C SER A 645 -5.22 12.18 7.73
N PHE A 646 -6.41 11.68 7.46
CA PHE A 646 -7.64 11.97 8.19
C PHE A 646 -8.44 10.69 8.46
N TYR A 647 -9.32 10.73 9.44
CA TYR A 647 -10.24 9.62 9.69
C TYR A 647 -11.23 9.48 8.52
N LEU A 648 -11.16 8.36 7.82
CA LEU A 648 -12.13 7.97 6.80
C LEU A 648 -12.89 6.73 7.29
N GLY A 649 -14.12 6.93 7.74
CA GLY A 649 -14.95 5.90 8.34
C GLY A 649 -16.35 6.42 8.67
N ASP A 650 -17.14 5.63 9.40
CA ASP A 650 -18.49 6.02 9.80
C ASP A 650 -18.47 7.27 10.69
N LYS A 651 -19.43 8.15 10.49
CA LYS A 651 -19.55 9.46 11.21
C LYS A 651 -18.35 10.39 11.04
N MET A 652 -17.53 10.23 9.99
CA MET A 652 -16.44 11.15 9.72
C MET A 652 -16.92 12.60 9.59
N LYS A 653 -16.06 13.54 9.96
CA LYS A 653 -16.23 14.97 9.64
C LYS A 653 -15.60 15.25 8.26
N ALA A 654 -16.00 16.35 7.66
CA ALA A 654 -15.33 16.82 6.44
C ALA A 654 -13.83 17.03 6.72
N PRO A 655 -12.94 16.35 5.98
CA PRO A 655 -11.51 16.48 6.22
C PRO A 655 -11.01 17.89 5.88
N MET A 656 -9.87 18.25 6.46
CA MET A 656 -9.19 19.50 6.10
C MET A 656 -8.86 19.48 4.60
N LYS A 657 -9.12 20.60 3.93
CA LYS A 657 -8.79 20.75 2.52
C LYS A 657 -7.29 21.07 2.36
N PRO A 658 -6.50 20.19 1.75
CA PRO A 658 -5.07 20.45 1.58
C PRO A 658 -4.83 21.60 0.58
N LYS A 659 -3.80 22.38 0.78
CA LYS A 659 -3.28 23.28 -0.27
C LYS A 659 -2.37 22.50 -1.18
N LEU A 660 -2.71 22.44 -2.45
CA LEU A 660 -1.98 21.72 -3.47
C LEU A 660 -1.46 22.67 -4.56
N LYS A 661 -0.26 22.40 -5.02
CA LYS A 661 0.30 22.98 -6.24
C LYS A 661 0.27 21.88 -7.31
N ILE A 662 -0.80 21.88 -8.11
CA ILE A 662 -0.93 20.92 -9.21
C ILE A 662 0.08 21.26 -10.31
N VAL A 663 0.91 20.28 -10.65
CA VAL A 663 1.93 20.38 -11.71
C VAL A 663 1.42 19.64 -12.95
N LYS A 664 1.49 20.32 -14.09
CA LYS A 664 1.21 19.75 -15.41
C LYS A 664 2.49 19.64 -16.19
N ALA A 665 2.68 18.53 -16.88
CA ALA A 665 3.76 18.39 -17.84
C ALA A 665 3.68 19.49 -18.91
N GLN A 666 4.84 20.05 -19.26
CA GLN A 666 4.98 21.06 -20.28
C GLN A 666 5.32 20.45 -21.63
#